data_f3de375fc59a37336d504a9fba0c0572
#
_entry.id   f3de375fc59a37336d504a9fba0c0572
#
_cell.length_a   1.000
_cell.length_b   1.000
_cell.length_c   1.000
_cell.angle_alpha   90.00
_cell.angle_beta   90.00
_cell.angle_gamma   90.00
#
_symmetry.space_group_name_H-M   'P 1'
#
loop_
_entity.id
_entity.type
_entity.pdbx_description
1 polymer ?
#
loop_
_entity_poly.entity_id
_entity_poly.type
_entity_poly.pdbx_seq_one_letter_code
_entity_poly.pdbx_strand_id
1 'polypeptide(L)'
;MNTTINIALIGNPNTGKSTLFNALTGLNQKIGNFSGVTVERKTGKLNLTENLSASLIDLPGTYSLYPRSADEQIALEILNSTKNPDYPNLVVVVVDATNLKRNLLLLTQLMDLQLPLVLALNMMDIAKQSGIEIDIALLEKKLGIPVVSVTARDFQGVQELKNAIVKQYENPKLASTGINVHAYAPEVIDEIKAYFHIENDYAAFELAHHYHELGNLTQEKKDAVEAIGLKHHFNVNKTQVAETIDRYNFINEILSDTVSKNKPAADETRSNKLDAILTHRIFGLLIFFVILFAVFQSIFNWSQYPMGLIENAFIGIENTLTAILPAGILTNLIIGGILPGMSGVLIFLPQIAVLFLFIAILEDTGYMARVTFMMDRLMKNFGLNGKSVVPLISGIACAVPAIMSARSIENWKDRLITIFVTPFMSCSARLPVYTLLISLVVPNKFVFGFLSLQGLILMAMYLLGFVSALLAGWLLKLFIKTKSKSYFLMELPVYRMPRWSNVGITIFNKARTFVMEAGKVILAVSIILWVLATFGPSKDFDQINAKYAASIKADTTQASLLTSKMNAEKLEASYAGQLGKFIEPAIRPLGYDWKIGIALVTSFAAREVFVGTMSTIYSVQGDAEHLDTVREKMLEARNPTTGELTFTFATVMSLMIFYAFAMQCMSTFAVVYRETNGLKWPLIQLFTMTAIAYIAAFGVYQLLS
;
A
#
# COMPACT_ATOMS: atom_id res chain seq x y z
N MET A 1 27.57 -19.01 -33.16
CA MET A 1 26.19 -18.87 -32.65
C MET A 1 26.28 -18.37 -31.23
N ASN A 2 25.63 -17.23 -30.89
CA ASN A 2 25.61 -16.78 -29.51
C ASN A 2 24.72 -17.70 -28.69
N THR A 3 25.31 -18.47 -27.77
CA THR A 3 24.55 -19.32 -26.85
C THR A 3 23.95 -18.46 -25.75
N THR A 4 22.63 -18.55 -25.54
CA THR A 4 21.93 -17.84 -24.45
C THR A 4 21.53 -18.85 -23.39
N ILE A 5 21.96 -18.65 -22.16
CA ILE A 5 21.65 -19.50 -20.99
C ILE A 5 20.71 -18.79 -20.02
N ASN A 6 19.92 -19.54 -19.26
CA ASN A 6 19.09 -19.02 -18.20
C ASN A 6 19.83 -19.07 -16.86
N ILE A 7 19.94 -17.94 -16.19
CA ILE A 7 20.52 -17.82 -14.85
C ILE A 7 19.46 -17.32 -13.90
N ALA A 8 19.21 -18.05 -12.82
CA ALA A 8 18.35 -17.57 -11.74
C ALA A 8 19.18 -16.87 -10.67
N LEU A 9 18.74 -15.69 -10.25
CA LEU A 9 19.25 -14.99 -9.08
C LEU A 9 18.29 -15.20 -7.91
N ILE A 10 18.75 -15.84 -6.86
CA ILE A 10 17.96 -16.16 -5.67
C ILE A 10 18.70 -15.76 -4.39
N GLY A 11 17.98 -15.57 -3.31
CA GLY A 11 18.55 -15.28 -1.99
C GLY A 11 17.48 -14.81 -1.02
N ASN A 12 17.84 -14.68 0.24
CA ASN A 12 16.93 -14.21 1.26
C ASN A 12 16.47 -12.77 1.01
N PRO A 13 15.31 -12.36 1.52
CA PRO A 13 14.94 -10.95 1.52
C PRO A 13 16.03 -10.08 2.14
N ASN A 14 16.24 -8.89 1.59
CA ASN A 14 17.22 -7.88 2.05
C ASN A 14 18.71 -8.22 1.88
N THR A 15 19.08 -9.28 1.19
CA THR A 15 20.50 -9.63 0.88
C THR A 15 21.13 -8.74 -0.19
N GLY A 16 20.37 -7.77 -0.73
CA GLY A 16 20.84 -6.90 -1.81
C GLY A 16 20.71 -7.51 -3.22
N LYS A 17 19.88 -8.54 -3.37
CA LYS A 17 19.64 -9.28 -4.63
C LYS A 17 19.28 -8.33 -5.78
N SER A 18 18.30 -7.44 -5.62
CA SER A 18 17.91 -6.49 -6.67
C SER A 18 18.99 -5.46 -7.00
N THR A 19 19.85 -5.11 -6.03
CA THR A 19 21.02 -4.26 -6.27
C THR A 19 22.05 -5.00 -7.14
N LEU A 20 22.30 -6.28 -6.85
CA LEU A 20 23.21 -7.10 -7.64
C LEU A 20 22.65 -7.37 -9.05
N PHE A 21 21.34 -7.61 -9.16
CA PHE A 21 20.67 -7.74 -10.45
C PHE A 21 20.89 -6.50 -11.33
N ASN A 22 20.70 -5.30 -10.79
CA ASN A 22 20.93 -4.05 -11.50
C ASN A 22 22.41 -3.85 -11.86
N ALA A 23 23.33 -4.24 -10.96
CA ALA A 23 24.76 -4.17 -11.23
C ALA A 23 25.20 -5.11 -12.36
N LEU A 24 24.61 -6.30 -12.45
CA LEU A 24 24.91 -7.29 -13.50
C LEU A 24 24.31 -6.92 -14.86
N THR A 25 23.08 -6.36 -14.87
CA THR A 25 22.32 -6.10 -16.10
C THR A 25 22.47 -4.68 -16.63
N GLY A 26 23.12 -3.77 -15.89
CA GLY A 26 23.25 -2.35 -16.28
C GLY A 26 21.92 -1.63 -16.37
N LEU A 27 20.91 -1.97 -15.55
CA LEU A 27 19.54 -1.45 -15.55
C LEU A 27 18.70 -1.81 -16.80
N ASN A 28 19.23 -2.65 -17.68
CA ASN A 28 18.50 -3.17 -18.85
C ASN A 28 17.58 -4.32 -18.41
N GLN A 29 16.43 -4.00 -17.81
CA GLN A 29 15.47 -4.96 -17.31
C GLN A 29 14.14 -4.91 -18.07
N LYS A 30 13.53 -6.09 -18.24
CA LYS A 30 12.14 -6.22 -18.67
C LYS A 30 11.30 -6.64 -17.46
N ILE A 31 10.22 -5.93 -17.23
CA ILE A 31 9.26 -6.21 -16.15
C ILE A 31 8.02 -6.84 -16.78
N GLY A 32 7.57 -7.94 -16.22
CA GLY A 32 6.34 -8.64 -16.58
C GLY A 32 5.80 -9.35 -15.35
N ASN A 33 4.86 -10.27 -15.53
CA ASN A 33 4.41 -11.16 -14.46
C ASN A 33 4.85 -12.59 -14.77
N PHE A 34 5.07 -13.40 -13.73
CA PHE A 34 5.24 -14.84 -13.90
C PHE A 34 3.92 -15.44 -14.43
N SER A 35 4.04 -16.50 -15.24
CA SER A 35 2.88 -17.10 -15.92
C SER A 35 1.83 -17.56 -14.90
N GLY A 36 0.59 -17.09 -15.06
CA GLY A 36 -0.54 -17.50 -14.22
C GLY A 36 -0.69 -16.83 -12.85
N VAL A 37 0.22 -15.91 -12.50
CA VAL A 37 0.22 -15.24 -11.20
C VAL A 37 0.48 -13.73 -11.32
N THR A 38 0.10 -12.97 -10.28
CA THR A 38 0.27 -11.50 -10.23
C THR A 38 1.64 -11.05 -9.70
N VAL A 39 2.59 -11.99 -9.57
CA VAL A 39 3.94 -11.72 -9.07
C VAL A 39 4.83 -11.17 -10.16
N GLU A 40 5.54 -10.10 -9.87
CA GLU A 40 6.40 -9.39 -10.81
C GLU A 40 7.61 -10.24 -11.22
N ARG A 41 7.78 -10.46 -12.53
CA ARG A 41 8.92 -11.14 -13.13
C ARG A 41 9.89 -10.11 -13.69
N LYS A 42 11.11 -10.08 -13.17
CA LYS A 42 12.19 -9.22 -13.67
C LYS A 42 13.20 -10.07 -14.41
N THR A 43 13.44 -9.73 -15.67
CA THR A 43 14.48 -10.38 -16.48
C THR A 43 15.41 -9.33 -17.06
N GLY A 44 16.71 -9.67 -17.14
CA GLY A 44 17.73 -8.82 -17.71
C GLY A 44 18.68 -9.61 -18.60
N LYS A 45 19.22 -8.95 -19.62
CA LYS A 45 20.30 -9.53 -20.43
C LYS A 45 21.63 -9.27 -19.76
N LEU A 46 22.45 -10.29 -19.69
CA LEU A 46 23.81 -10.26 -19.16
C LEU A 46 24.78 -10.80 -20.22
N ASN A 47 25.72 -9.98 -20.65
CA ASN A 47 26.81 -10.42 -21.51
C ASN A 47 27.96 -10.93 -20.63
N LEU A 48 28.25 -12.21 -20.75
CA LEU A 48 29.30 -12.90 -19.98
C LEU A 48 30.62 -12.91 -20.72
N THR A 49 30.59 -13.33 -22.00
CA THR A 49 31.75 -13.31 -22.94
C THR A 49 31.26 -12.86 -24.31
N GLU A 50 32.15 -12.70 -25.29
CA GLU A 50 31.77 -12.34 -26.67
C GLU A 50 30.79 -13.34 -27.30
N ASN A 51 30.87 -14.63 -26.91
CA ASN A 51 30.06 -15.72 -27.47
C ASN A 51 28.97 -16.27 -26.55
N LEU A 52 28.95 -15.85 -25.26
CA LEU A 52 28.03 -16.34 -24.26
C LEU A 52 27.26 -15.20 -23.65
N SER A 53 25.92 -15.19 -23.83
CA SER A 53 24.99 -14.30 -23.19
C SER A 53 24.06 -15.07 -22.24
N ALA A 54 23.55 -14.39 -21.23
CA ALA A 54 22.61 -14.98 -20.29
C ALA A 54 21.33 -14.14 -20.17
N SER A 55 20.21 -14.84 -19.98
CA SER A 55 18.97 -14.28 -19.48
C SER A 55 18.98 -14.42 -17.95
N LEU A 56 19.19 -13.31 -17.24
CA LEU A 56 19.16 -13.28 -15.78
C LEU A 56 17.73 -13.09 -15.30
N ILE A 57 17.24 -13.99 -14.46
CA ILE A 57 15.89 -13.98 -13.89
C ILE A 57 16.00 -13.68 -12.40
N ASP A 58 15.35 -12.59 -11.94
CA ASP A 58 15.29 -12.25 -10.51
C ASP A 58 14.13 -13.02 -9.87
N LEU A 59 14.45 -14.08 -9.10
CA LEU A 59 13.44 -14.84 -8.38
C LEU A 59 13.02 -14.10 -7.10
N PRO A 60 11.77 -14.26 -6.64
CA PRO A 60 11.34 -13.74 -5.35
C PRO A 60 12.28 -14.17 -4.21
N GLY A 61 12.49 -13.27 -3.24
CA GLY A 61 13.33 -13.58 -2.09
C GLY A 61 12.67 -14.61 -1.19
N THR A 62 13.42 -15.68 -0.85
CA THR A 62 12.94 -16.74 0.05
C THR A 62 14.00 -17.10 1.08
N TYR A 63 13.57 -17.54 2.28
CA TYR A 63 14.47 -18.00 3.33
C TYR A 63 14.79 -19.49 3.21
N SER A 64 13.96 -20.24 2.54
CA SER A 64 14.07 -21.68 2.34
C SER A 64 13.21 -22.10 1.14
N LEU A 65 13.34 -23.34 0.68
CA LEU A 65 12.44 -23.93 -0.31
C LEU A 65 11.07 -24.34 0.28
N TYR A 66 10.82 -24.03 1.54
CA TYR A 66 9.52 -24.21 2.20
C TYR A 66 8.66 -22.95 2.02
N PRO A 67 7.81 -22.88 0.97
CA PRO A 67 7.12 -21.65 0.61
C PRO A 67 6.07 -21.28 1.66
N ARG A 68 6.07 -20.02 2.07
CA ARG A 68 5.11 -19.43 3.02
C ARG A 68 4.21 -18.38 2.38
N SER A 69 4.57 -17.96 1.19
CA SER A 69 3.84 -16.97 0.39
C SER A 69 3.73 -17.43 -1.06
N ALA A 70 2.79 -16.86 -1.81
CA ALA A 70 2.65 -17.13 -3.25
C ALA A 70 3.92 -16.75 -4.04
N ASP A 71 4.67 -15.75 -3.56
CA ASP A 71 5.92 -15.32 -4.20
C ASP A 71 7.02 -16.38 -4.02
N GLU A 72 7.17 -16.93 -2.82
CA GLU A 72 8.15 -18.02 -2.55
C GLU A 72 7.81 -19.31 -3.29
N GLN A 73 6.51 -19.57 -3.49
CA GLN A 73 6.01 -20.72 -4.25
C GLN A 73 6.51 -20.72 -5.70
N ILE A 74 6.60 -19.52 -6.33
CA ILE A 74 7.11 -19.38 -7.70
C ILE A 74 8.59 -19.81 -7.78
N ALA A 75 9.39 -19.42 -6.80
CA ALA A 75 10.80 -19.82 -6.76
C ALA A 75 10.93 -21.36 -6.70
N LEU A 76 10.12 -22.01 -5.86
CA LEU A 76 10.07 -23.47 -5.77
C LEU A 76 9.63 -24.13 -7.09
N GLU A 77 8.58 -23.62 -7.74
CA GLU A 77 8.06 -24.15 -9.01
C GLU A 77 9.08 -24.06 -10.15
N ILE A 78 9.83 -22.95 -10.22
CA ILE A 78 10.87 -22.75 -11.25
C ILE A 78 12.05 -23.68 -11.03
N LEU A 79 12.47 -23.86 -9.78
CA LEU A 79 13.67 -24.66 -9.46
C LEU A 79 13.41 -26.17 -9.46
N ASN A 80 12.17 -26.62 -9.23
CA ASN A 80 11.81 -28.02 -9.16
C ASN A 80 11.33 -28.62 -10.49
N SER A 81 11.11 -27.82 -11.53
CA SER A 81 10.53 -28.32 -12.79
C SER A 81 11.42 -28.04 -14.01
N THR A 82 12.12 -29.04 -14.49
CA THR A 82 12.93 -28.97 -15.73
C THR A 82 12.08 -28.61 -16.97
N LYS A 83 10.77 -28.79 -16.91
CA LYS A 83 9.82 -28.43 -17.98
C LYS A 83 9.41 -26.95 -17.94
N ASN A 84 9.78 -26.23 -16.90
CA ASN A 84 9.49 -24.81 -16.80
C ASN A 84 10.38 -24.03 -17.80
N PRO A 85 9.84 -23.13 -18.64
CA PRO A 85 10.62 -22.35 -19.59
C PRO A 85 11.68 -21.45 -18.91
N ASP A 86 11.48 -21.13 -17.63
CA ASP A 86 12.38 -20.33 -16.81
C ASP A 86 13.35 -21.18 -15.96
N TYR A 87 13.37 -22.52 -16.16
CA TYR A 87 14.29 -23.39 -15.45
C TYR A 87 15.75 -22.97 -15.71
N PRO A 88 16.55 -22.75 -14.65
CA PRO A 88 17.89 -22.20 -14.79
C PRO A 88 18.93 -23.27 -15.16
N ASN A 89 19.86 -22.87 -16.02
CA ASN A 89 21.09 -23.66 -16.28
C ASN A 89 22.13 -23.50 -15.15
N LEU A 90 22.03 -22.38 -14.40
CA LEU A 90 22.89 -22.04 -13.27
C LEU A 90 22.13 -21.12 -12.31
N VAL A 91 22.38 -21.28 -11.02
CA VAL A 91 21.78 -20.44 -9.98
C VAL A 91 22.84 -19.64 -9.23
N VAL A 92 22.66 -18.33 -9.15
CA VAL A 92 23.47 -17.44 -8.32
C VAL A 92 22.72 -17.18 -7.02
N VAL A 93 23.29 -17.67 -5.92
CA VAL A 93 22.70 -17.50 -4.57
C VAL A 93 23.32 -16.29 -3.90
N VAL A 94 22.51 -15.28 -3.62
CA VAL A 94 22.95 -14.03 -2.97
C VAL A 94 22.73 -14.13 -1.47
N VAL A 95 23.79 -14.03 -0.71
CA VAL A 95 23.74 -14.10 0.75
C VAL A 95 24.31 -12.82 1.39
N ASP A 96 23.79 -12.46 2.53
CA ASP A 96 24.30 -11.37 3.36
C ASP A 96 25.46 -11.92 4.22
N ALA A 97 26.66 -11.40 4.01
CA ALA A 97 27.86 -11.76 4.75
C ALA A 97 27.76 -11.47 6.26
N THR A 98 26.87 -10.57 6.67
CA THR A 98 26.66 -10.24 8.09
C THR A 98 25.78 -11.28 8.82
N ASN A 99 25.01 -12.11 8.06
CA ASN A 99 24.08 -13.09 8.61
C ASN A 99 24.11 -14.44 7.88
N LEU A 100 25.32 -14.99 7.73
CA LEU A 100 25.54 -16.24 6.98
C LEU A 100 24.72 -17.41 7.51
N LYS A 101 24.65 -17.58 8.83
CA LYS A 101 23.96 -18.72 9.45
C LYS A 101 22.55 -18.92 8.93
N ARG A 102 21.81 -17.84 8.75
CA ARG A 102 20.44 -17.88 8.26
C ARG A 102 20.36 -18.01 6.74
N ASN A 103 21.27 -17.33 6.04
CA ASN A 103 21.25 -17.29 4.59
C ASN A 103 21.71 -18.60 3.95
N LEU A 104 22.58 -19.36 4.62
CA LEU A 104 23.07 -20.65 4.13
C LEU A 104 22.01 -21.76 4.16
N LEU A 105 20.89 -21.60 4.88
CA LEU A 105 19.81 -22.59 4.87
C LEU A 105 19.29 -22.83 3.45
N LEU A 106 18.94 -21.76 2.74
CA LEU A 106 18.50 -21.84 1.35
C LEU A 106 19.58 -22.46 0.45
N LEU A 107 20.83 -22.03 0.63
CA LEU A 107 21.94 -22.58 -0.15
C LEU A 107 22.08 -24.11 0.02
N THR A 108 22.01 -24.62 1.25
CA THR A 108 22.10 -26.05 1.52
C THR A 108 20.97 -26.86 0.89
N GLN A 109 19.79 -26.31 0.79
CA GLN A 109 18.64 -26.90 0.10
C GLN A 109 18.87 -26.96 -1.42
N LEU A 110 19.41 -25.87 -2.00
CA LEU A 110 19.73 -25.79 -3.42
C LEU A 110 20.89 -26.74 -3.81
N MET A 111 21.89 -26.97 -2.92
CA MET A 111 22.95 -27.91 -3.12
C MET A 111 22.41 -29.34 -3.28
N ASP A 112 21.42 -29.74 -2.45
CA ASP A 112 20.83 -31.06 -2.49
C ASP A 112 19.87 -31.27 -3.69
N LEU A 113 19.40 -30.19 -4.33
CA LEU A 113 18.74 -30.24 -5.65
C LEU A 113 19.75 -30.51 -6.79
N GLN A 114 21.07 -30.51 -6.51
CA GLN A 114 22.14 -30.73 -7.48
C GLN A 114 22.11 -29.80 -8.69
N LEU A 115 21.82 -28.53 -8.44
CA LEU A 115 21.90 -27.45 -9.43
C LEU A 115 23.34 -26.89 -9.49
N PRO A 116 23.81 -26.41 -10.67
CA PRO A 116 25.06 -25.65 -10.74
C PRO A 116 24.90 -24.33 -9.99
N LEU A 117 25.70 -24.13 -8.93
CA LEU A 117 25.57 -22.99 -8.01
C LEU A 117 26.81 -22.12 -8.01
N VAL A 118 26.61 -20.80 -7.84
CA VAL A 118 27.64 -19.81 -7.48
C VAL A 118 27.12 -19.03 -6.28
N LEU A 119 27.92 -18.94 -5.22
CA LEU A 119 27.58 -18.15 -4.02
C LEU A 119 28.16 -16.76 -4.14
N ALA A 120 27.28 -15.75 -4.13
CA ALA A 120 27.65 -14.33 -4.07
C ALA A 120 27.53 -13.83 -2.63
N LEU A 121 28.64 -13.65 -1.94
CA LEU A 121 28.75 -13.06 -0.62
C LEU A 121 28.62 -11.53 -0.74
N ASN A 122 27.44 -10.99 -0.53
CA ASN A 122 27.18 -9.56 -0.63
C ASN A 122 27.31 -8.87 0.74
N MET A 123 27.40 -7.55 0.75
CA MET A 123 27.56 -6.71 1.96
C MET A 123 28.87 -6.98 2.73
N MET A 124 29.94 -7.32 2.01
CA MET A 124 31.26 -7.56 2.61
C MET A 124 31.84 -6.30 3.28
N ASP A 125 31.47 -5.12 2.80
CA ASP A 125 31.79 -3.83 3.43
C ASP A 125 31.22 -3.74 4.84
N ILE A 126 29.95 -4.13 5.01
CA ILE A 126 29.26 -4.13 6.31
C ILE A 126 29.80 -5.24 7.21
N ALA A 127 30.08 -6.43 6.68
CA ALA A 127 30.66 -7.52 7.45
C ALA A 127 32.00 -7.12 8.05
N LYS A 128 32.90 -6.52 7.26
CA LYS A 128 34.19 -5.99 7.73
C LYS A 128 34.02 -4.90 8.79
N GLN A 129 33.08 -3.96 8.58
CA GLN A 129 32.78 -2.92 9.58
C GLN A 129 32.24 -3.52 10.89
N SER A 130 31.51 -4.63 10.83
CA SER A 130 30.98 -5.35 11.99
C SER A 130 32.00 -6.30 12.64
N GLY A 131 33.25 -6.29 12.18
CA GLY A 131 34.30 -7.14 12.73
C GLY A 131 34.11 -8.64 12.40
N ILE A 132 33.36 -8.94 11.34
CA ILE A 132 33.17 -10.30 10.83
C ILE A 132 34.22 -10.56 9.75
N GLU A 133 35.10 -11.49 9.98
CA GLU A 133 36.11 -11.98 9.03
C GLU A 133 35.69 -13.35 8.52
N ILE A 134 35.65 -13.51 7.20
CA ILE A 134 35.23 -14.76 6.52
C ILE A 134 36.39 -15.25 5.69
N ASP A 135 36.84 -16.46 5.97
CA ASP A 135 37.79 -17.17 5.11
C ASP A 135 37.04 -17.74 3.90
N ILE A 136 37.08 -16.97 2.79
CA ILE A 136 36.39 -17.31 1.56
C ILE A 136 36.94 -18.58 0.93
N ALA A 137 38.24 -18.79 0.98
CA ALA A 137 38.86 -19.95 0.38
C ALA A 137 38.48 -21.24 1.13
N LEU A 138 38.47 -21.21 2.45
CA LEU A 138 38.02 -22.32 3.28
C LEU A 138 36.52 -22.57 3.13
N LEU A 139 35.73 -21.51 3.03
CA LEU A 139 34.27 -21.61 2.81
C LEU A 139 33.96 -22.25 1.45
N GLU A 140 34.65 -21.84 0.38
CA GLU A 140 34.55 -22.45 -0.96
C GLU A 140 34.91 -23.93 -0.92
N LYS A 141 36.00 -24.29 -0.23
CA LYS A 141 36.46 -25.68 -0.09
C LYS A 141 35.43 -26.54 0.66
N LYS A 142 34.82 -25.99 1.75
CA LYS A 142 33.85 -26.76 2.56
C LYS A 142 32.49 -26.89 1.86
N LEU A 143 32.04 -25.84 1.14
CA LEU A 143 30.79 -25.89 0.39
C LEU A 143 30.92 -26.65 -0.95
N GLY A 144 32.14 -26.76 -1.51
CA GLY A 144 32.35 -27.37 -2.81
C GLY A 144 31.83 -26.61 -4.02
N ILE A 145 31.44 -25.34 -3.85
CA ILE A 145 30.92 -24.45 -4.89
C ILE A 145 31.73 -23.15 -4.93
N PRO A 146 31.83 -22.45 -6.07
CA PRO A 146 32.51 -21.16 -6.16
C PRO A 146 31.87 -20.10 -5.24
N VAL A 147 32.71 -19.39 -4.49
CA VAL A 147 32.32 -18.34 -3.55
C VAL A 147 32.98 -17.03 -3.94
N VAL A 148 32.18 -16.02 -4.26
CA VAL A 148 32.67 -14.70 -4.69
C VAL A 148 32.22 -13.61 -3.73
N SER A 149 33.16 -12.83 -3.21
CA SER A 149 32.84 -11.64 -2.41
C SER A 149 32.37 -10.51 -3.30
N VAL A 150 31.23 -9.90 -2.94
CA VAL A 150 30.62 -8.84 -3.70
C VAL A 150 30.21 -7.68 -2.78
N THR A 151 30.40 -6.46 -3.26
CA THR A 151 29.73 -5.27 -2.73
C THR A 151 28.92 -4.66 -3.87
N ALA A 152 27.72 -5.19 -4.08
CA ALA A 152 26.88 -4.87 -5.22
C ALA A 152 26.57 -3.38 -5.35
N ARG A 153 26.60 -2.65 -4.22
CA ARG A 153 26.40 -1.20 -4.15
C ARG A 153 27.49 -0.42 -4.89
N ASP A 154 28.73 -0.86 -4.77
CA ASP A 154 29.93 -0.17 -5.26
C ASP A 154 30.54 -0.89 -6.47
N PHE A 155 29.80 -1.84 -7.05
CA PHE A 155 30.19 -2.65 -8.20
C PHE A 155 31.46 -3.50 -7.97
N GLN A 156 31.92 -3.66 -6.73
CA GLN A 156 33.09 -4.48 -6.41
C GLN A 156 32.74 -5.97 -6.48
N GLY A 157 33.62 -6.80 -7.06
CA GLY A 157 33.43 -8.23 -7.18
C GLY A 157 32.45 -8.67 -8.29
N VAL A 158 31.85 -7.72 -9.05
CA VAL A 158 30.86 -8.05 -10.09
C VAL A 158 31.52 -8.74 -11.29
N GLN A 159 32.72 -8.34 -11.66
CA GLN A 159 33.43 -8.97 -12.78
C GLN A 159 33.94 -10.37 -12.39
N GLU A 160 34.44 -10.53 -11.19
CA GLU A 160 34.83 -11.81 -10.60
C GLU A 160 33.64 -12.78 -10.55
N LEU A 161 32.46 -12.28 -10.21
CA LEU A 161 31.24 -13.08 -10.22
C LEU A 161 30.86 -13.52 -11.64
N LYS A 162 30.99 -12.67 -12.66
CA LYS A 162 30.77 -13.05 -14.06
C LYS A 162 31.72 -14.15 -14.48
N ASN A 163 32.99 -14.04 -14.11
CA ASN A 163 34.01 -15.06 -14.42
C ASN A 163 33.73 -16.41 -13.74
N ALA A 164 33.27 -16.37 -12.46
CA ALA A 164 32.86 -17.55 -11.73
C ALA A 164 31.64 -18.23 -12.37
N ILE A 165 30.66 -17.44 -12.84
CA ILE A 165 29.46 -17.93 -13.56
C ILE A 165 29.89 -18.66 -14.83
N VAL A 166 30.80 -18.10 -15.65
CA VAL A 166 31.31 -18.74 -16.89
C VAL A 166 31.99 -20.05 -16.57
N LYS A 167 32.92 -20.04 -15.59
CA LYS A 167 33.66 -21.22 -15.18
C LYS A 167 32.76 -22.36 -14.67
N GLN A 168 31.71 -21.99 -13.88
CA GLN A 168 30.77 -22.95 -13.33
C GLN A 168 29.81 -23.50 -14.40
N TYR A 169 29.51 -22.73 -15.44
CA TYR A 169 28.71 -23.19 -16.56
C TYR A 169 29.49 -24.13 -17.47
N GLU A 170 30.77 -23.82 -17.79
CA GLU A 170 31.63 -24.66 -18.64
C GLU A 170 32.04 -25.97 -17.95
N ASN A 171 32.29 -25.95 -16.65
CA ASN A 171 32.67 -27.06 -15.83
C ASN A 171 31.84 -27.18 -14.57
N PRO A 172 30.59 -27.65 -14.65
CA PRO A 172 29.66 -27.63 -13.53
C PRO A 172 30.14 -28.56 -12.41
N LYS A 173 30.41 -27.96 -11.24
CA LYS A 173 30.63 -28.66 -10.00
C LYS A 173 29.32 -28.74 -9.24
N LEU A 174 28.78 -29.96 -9.13
CA LEU A 174 27.60 -30.23 -8.32
C LEU A 174 28.07 -30.55 -6.90
N ALA A 175 27.49 -29.91 -5.92
CA ALA A 175 27.78 -30.14 -4.51
C ALA A 175 26.53 -30.63 -3.80
N SER A 176 26.71 -31.42 -2.76
CA SER A 176 25.63 -31.87 -1.87
C SER A 176 26.11 -31.71 -0.42
N THR A 177 25.13 -31.49 0.48
CA THR A 177 25.42 -31.37 1.92
C THR A 177 25.83 -32.75 2.54
N GLY A 178 25.50 -33.85 1.87
CA GLY A 178 25.65 -35.20 2.42
C GLY A 178 24.60 -35.57 3.47
N ILE A 179 23.58 -34.70 3.68
CA ILE A 179 22.45 -34.98 4.57
C ILE A 179 21.61 -36.09 3.93
N ASN A 180 21.41 -37.18 4.63
CA ASN A 180 20.62 -38.30 4.14
C ASN A 180 19.12 -38.05 4.36
N VAL A 181 18.48 -37.28 3.45
CA VAL A 181 17.05 -36.98 3.50
C VAL A 181 16.18 -38.24 3.32
N HIS A 182 16.68 -39.24 2.61
CA HIS A 182 16.01 -40.52 2.43
C HIS A 182 15.70 -41.20 3.78
N ALA A 183 16.59 -41.06 4.77
CA ALA A 183 16.39 -41.62 6.09
C ALA A 183 15.17 -41.08 6.88
N TYR A 184 14.63 -39.90 6.52
CA TYR A 184 13.47 -39.32 7.18
C TYR A 184 12.16 -39.99 6.77
N ALA A 185 12.06 -40.48 5.51
CA ALA A 185 10.85 -41.08 4.98
C ALA A 185 11.18 -42.01 3.78
N PRO A 186 11.88 -43.14 4.00
CA PRO A 186 12.38 -43.97 2.90
C PRO A 186 11.27 -44.42 1.95
N GLU A 187 10.23 -45.02 2.48
CA GLU A 187 9.12 -45.60 1.71
C GLU A 187 8.36 -44.57 0.90
N VAL A 188 8.19 -43.35 1.44
CA VAL A 188 7.49 -42.22 0.77
C VAL A 188 8.35 -41.70 -0.37
N ILE A 189 9.64 -41.50 -0.13
CA ILE A 189 10.61 -41.01 -1.13
C ILE A 189 10.72 -41.99 -2.29
N ASP A 190 10.87 -43.28 -2.02
CA ASP A 190 10.99 -44.31 -3.03
C ASP A 190 9.74 -44.43 -3.89
N GLU A 191 8.55 -44.40 -3.28
CA GLU A 191 7.30 -44.50 -4.02
C GLU A 191 7.04 -43.24 -4.87
N ILE A 192 7.35 -42.03 -4.36
CA ILE A 192 7.28 -40.78 -5.13
C ILE A 192 8.30 -40.79 -6.28
N LYS A 193 9.53 -41.21 -6.05
CA LYS A 193 10.57 -41.34 -7.11
C LYS A 193 10.09 -42.24 -8.22
N ALA A 194 9.51 -43.38 -7.88
CA ALA A 194 8.99 -44.34 -8.84
C ALA A 194 7.81 -43.79 -9.65
N TYR A 195 6.85 -43.10 -8.98
CA TYR A 195 5.66 -42.59 -9.63
C TYR A 195 5.93 -41.39 -10.54
N PHE A 196 6.81 -40.47 -10.11
CA PHE A 196 7.11 -39.22 -10.83
C PHE A 196 8.35 -39.32 -11.72
N HIS A 197 9.09 -40.46 -11.70
CA HIS A 197 10.36 -40.66 -12.39
C HIS A 197 11.43 -39.61 -12.00
N ILE A 198 11.56 -39.35 -10.70
CA ILE A 198 12.52 -38.40 -10.11
C ILE A 198 13.72 -39.22 -9.60
N GLU A 199 14.94 -38.84 -9.97
CA GLU A 199 16.16 -39.51 -9.48
C GLU A 199 16.62 -38.94 -8.14
N ASN A 200 16.44 -37.66 -7.92
CA ASN A 200 16.93 -36.93 -6.75
C ASN A 200 16.04 -37.14 -5.53
N ASP A 201 16.61 -37.60 -4.42
CA ASP A 201 15.88 -37.88 -3.17
C ASP A 201 15.32 -36.60 -2.54
N TYR A 202 16.08 -35.49 -2.59
CA TYR A 202 15.64 -34.23 -2.04
C TYR A 202 14.49 -33.64 -2.83
N ALA A 203 14.51 -33.74 -4.16
CA ALA A 203 13.38 -33.30 -4.99
C ALA A 203 12.09 -34.10 -4.71
N ALA A 204 12.21 -35.40 -4.47
CA ALA A 204 11.09 -36.25 -4.06
C ALA A 204 10.58 -35.88 -2.65
N PHE A 205 11.48 -35.59 -1.71
CA PHE A 205 11.18 -35.14 -0.37
C PHE A 205 10.45 -33.79 -0.37
N GLU A 206 10.92 -32.81 -1.16
CA GLU A 206 10.25 -31.52 -1.35
C GLU A 206 8.86 -31.68 -1.97
N LEU A 207 8.71 -32.57 -2.94
CA LEU A 207 7.42 -32.88 -3.54
C LEU A 207 6.43 -33.45 -2.51
N ALA A 208 6.90 -34.35 -1.62
CA ALA A 208 6.08 -34.90 -0.54
C ALA A 208 5.57 -33.84 0.42
N HIS A 209 6.34 -32.77 0.66
CA HIS A 209 5.99 -31.71 1.58
C HIS A 209 5.08 -30.65 0.97
N HIS A 210 5.28 -30.31 -0.31
CA HIS A 210 4.74 -29.11 -0.94
C HIS A 210 3.84 -29.34 -2.15
N TYR A 211 3.39 -30.59 -2.42
CA TYR A 211 2.54 -30.92 -3.57
C TYR A 211 1.26 -30.11 -3.65
N HIS A 212 0.69 -29.68 -2.52
CA HIS A 212 -0.50 -28.84 -2.50
C HIS A 212 -0.26 -27.45 -3.08
N GLU A 213 0.92 -26.87 -2.80
CA GLU A 213 1.33 -25.54 -3.23
C GLU A 213 1.75 -25.49 -4.70
N LEU A 214 2.15 -26.60 -5.30
CA LEU A 214 2.61 -26.64 -6.69
C LEU A 214 1.44 -26.51 -7.68
N GLY A 215 1.37 -25.37 -8.39
CA GLY A 215 0.33 -25.05 -9.36
C GLY A 215 0.46 -25.85 -10.67
N ASN A 216 1.66 -26.35 -10.98
CA ASN A 216 1.96 -27.14 -12.18
C ASN A 216 1.55 -28.63 -12.08
N LEU A 217 1.13 -29.09 -10.90
CA LEU A 217 0.65 -30.47 -10.72
C LEU A 217 -0.86 -30.57 -10.99
N THR A 218 -1.25 -31.58 -11.77
CA THR A 218 -2.66 -31.95 -11.95
C THR A 218 -3.26 -32.46 -10.63
N GLN A 219 -4.58 -32.36 -10.47
CA GLN A 219 -5.26 -32.84 -9.27
C GLN A 219 -5.00 -34.34 -9.04
N GLU A 220 -5.02 -35.16 -10.08
CA GLU A 220 -4.72 -36.58 -10.02
C GLU A 220 -3.34 -36.85 -9.40
N LYS A 221 -2.32 -36.08 -9.78
CA LYS A 221 -0.97 -36.20 -9.22
C LYS A 221 -0.89 -35.77 -7.76
N LYS A 222 -1.65 -34.73 -7.39
CA LYS A 222 -1.73 -34.32 -5.98
C LYS A 222 -2.39 -35.39 -5.11
N ASP A 223 -3.48 -35.97 -5.62
CA ASP A 223 -4.20 -37.05 -4.94
C ASP A 223 -3.32 -38.30 -4.78
N ALA A 224 -2.44 -38.60 -5.78
CA ALA A 224 -1.48 -39.69 -5.70
C ALA A 224 -0.44 -39.46 -4.57
N VAL A 225 0.12 -38.23 -4.47
CA VAL A 225 1.08 -37.92 -3.39
C VAL A 225 0.40 -37.99 -2.01
N GLU A 226 -0.84 -37.50 -1.92
CA GLU A 226 -1.62 -37.58 -0.68
C GLU A 226 -1.88 -39.03 -0.26
N ALA A 227 -2.24 -39.89 -1.21
CA ALA A 227 -2.47 -41.31 -0.97
C ALA A 227 -1.18 -42.01 -0.50
N ILE A 228 -0.02 -41.71 -1.10
CA ILE A 228 1.29 -42.25 -0.67
C ILE A 228 1.58 -41.78 0.77
N GLY A 229 1.41 -40.50 1.05
CA GLY A 229 1.63 -39.95 2.39
C GLY A 229 0.73 -40.56 3.46
N LEU A 230 -0.55 -40.79 3.16
CA LEU A 230 -1.49 -41.48 4.07
C LEU A 230 -1.13 -42.94 4.29
N LYS A 231 -0.74 -43.67 3.22
CA LYS A 231 -0.33 -45.07 3.28
C LYS A 231 0.85 -45.31 4.23
N HIS A 232 1.83 -44.43 4.22
CA HIS A 232 3.04 -44.56 5.03
C HIS A 232 3.04 -43.68 6.29
N HIS A 233 1.87 -43.14 6.70
CA HIS A 233 1.72 -42.27 7.88
C HIS A 233 2.73 -41.10 7.91
N PHE A 234 2.98 -40.49 6.75
CA PHE A 234 3.95 -39.41 6.59
C PHE A 234 3.59 -38.18 7.42
N ASN A 235 4.51 -37.77 8.29
CA ASN A 235 4.32 -36.59 9.12
C ASN A 235 5.20 -35.44 8.64
N VAL A 236 4.63 -34.58 7.79
CA VAL A 236 5.27 -33.40 7.18
C VAL A 236 6.00 -32.54 8.21
N ASN A 237 5.38 -32.21 9.34
CA ASN A 237 6.00 -31.32 10.33
C ASN A 237 7.21 -31.99 11.02
N LYS A 238 7.13 -33.26 11.34
CA LYS A 238 8.21 -33.99 12.03
C LYS A 238 9.45 -34.11 11.15
N THR A 239 9.26 -34.48 9.89
CA THR A 239 10.36 -34.66 8.93
C THR A 239 11.01 -33.34 8.54
N GLN A 240 10.20 -32.27 8.36
CA GLN A 240 10.69 -30.93 8.09
C GLN A 240 11.54 -30.37 9.25
N VAL A 241 11.10 -30.57 10.49
CA VAL A 241 11.86 -30.12 11.67
C VAL A 241 13.18 -30.88 11.79
N ALA A 242 13.20 -32.20 11.58
CA ALA A 242 14.41 -33.03 11.63
C ALA A 242 15.42 -32.56 10.57
N GLU A 243 14.99 -32.42 9.33
CA GLU A 243 15.82 -31.94 8.22
C GLU A 243 16.41 -30.55 8.51
N THR A 244 15.58 -29.62 8.98
CA THR A 244 16.03 -28.27 9.32
C THR A 244 17.09 -28.27 10.43
N ILE A 245 16.95 -29.11 11.45
CA ILE A 245 17.93 -29.23 12.53
C ILE A 245 19.27 -29.74 11.97
N ASP A 246 19.26 -30.78 11.14
CA ASP A 246 20.50 -31.33 10.57
C ASP A 246 21.18 -30.34 9.62
N ARG A 247 20.42 -29.55 8.85
CA ARG A 247 21.00 -28.46 8.04
C ARG A 247 21.64 -27.38 8.91
N TYR A 248 21.02 -26.99 10.02
CA TYR A 248 21.63 -26.00 10.92
C TYR A 248 22.87 -26.58 11.64
N ASN A 249 22.92 -27.87 11.92
CA ASN A 249 24.13 -28.55 12.44
C ASN A 249 25.26 -28.47 11.42
N PHE A 250 25.00 -28.82 10.16
CA PHE A 250 25.96 -28.71 9.06
C PHE A 250 26.44 -27.26 8.86
N ILE A 251 25.53 -26.29 8.84
CA ILE A 251 25.86 -24.88 8.72
C ILE A 251 26.73 -24.40 9.89
N ASN A 252 26.43 -24.78 11.12
CA ASN A 252 27.20 -24.40 12.29
C ASN A 252 28.63 -24.97 12.23
N GLU A 253 28.79 -26.19 11.78
CA GLU A 253 30.12 -26.82 11.58
C GLU A 253 30.96 -26.01 10.56
N ILE A 254 30.37 -25.64 9.43
CA ILE A 254 31.06 -24.83 8.42
C ILE A 254 31.45 -23.47 9.00
N LEU A 255 30.49 -22.77 9.65
CA LEU A 255 30.71 -21.42 10.13
C LEU A 255 31.71 -21.36 11.31
N SER A 256 31.78 -22.38 12.15
CA SER A 256 32.74 -22.42 13.26
C SER A 256 34.21 -22.34 12.78
N ASP A 257 34.50 -22.88 11.58
CA ASP A 257 35.83 -22.92 11.03
C ASP A 257 36.12 -21.76 10.05
N THR A 258 35.07 -21.20 9.42
CA THR A 258 35.23 -20.23 8.32
C THR A 258 34.97 -18.80 8.73
N VAL A 259 34.29 -18.55 9.86
CA VAL A 259 33.90 -17.22 10.30
C VAL A 259 34.46 -16.90 11.69
N SER A 260 35.29 -15.89 11.77
CA SER A 260 35.76 -15.34 13.04
C SER A 260 35.08 -13.98 13.31
N LYS A 261 34.69 -13.79 14.58
CA LYS A 261 34.07 -12.52 15.00
C LYS A 261 34.99 -11.82 15.99
N ASN A 262 35.69 -10.82 15.51
CA ASN A 262 36.45 -9.92 16.36
C ASN A 262 35.48 -8.98 17.11
N LYS A 263 35.90 -8.35 18.23
CA LYS A 263 35.04 -7.52 19.10
C LYS A 263 34.07 -6.64 18.30
N PRO A 264 32.79 -6.51 18.74
CA PRO A 264 31.82 -5.72 18.01
C PRO A 264 32.33 -4.28 17.80
N ALA A 265 32.23 -3.77 16.58
CA ALA A 265 32.60 -2.41 16.25
C ALA A 265 31.78 -1.43 17.09
N ALA A 266 32.32 -0.24 17.37
CA ALA A 266 31.64 0.80 18.17
C ALA A 266 30.23 1.14 17.62
N ASP A 267 30.01 0.97 16.32
CA ASP A 267 28.71 1.20 15.66
C ASP A 267 27.66 0.12 15.96
N GLU A 268 28.04 -1.15 16.13
CA GLU A 268 27.12 -2.23 16.53
C GLU A 268 26.63 -1.99 17.97
N THR A 269 27.51 -1.47 18.83
CA THR A 269 27.14 -1.07 20.21
C THR A 269 26.18 0.11 20.23
N ARG A 270 26.32 1.08 19.31
CA ARG A 270 25.40 2.22 19.16
C ARG A 270 24.05 1.79 18.61
N SER A 271 24.03 0.93 17.57
CA SER A 271 22.80 0.38 17.00
C SER A 271 22.01 -0.39 18.06
N ASN A 272 22.66 -1.25 18.84
CA ASN A 272 22.03 -2.03 19.91
C ASN A 272 21.48 -1.12 21.04
N LYS A 273 22.16 -0.04 21.38
CA LYS A 273 21.65 0.96 22.36
C LYS A 273 20.44 1.71 21.82
N LEU A 274 20.46 2.11 20.55
CA LEU A 274 19.31 2.74 19.89
C LEU A 274 18.12 1.77 19.82
N ASP A 275 18.35 0.52 19.47
CA ASP A 275 17.31 -0.51 19.44
C ASP A 275 16.70 -0.74 20.82
N ALA A 276 17.51 -0.76 21.89
CA ALA A 276 17.02 -0.90 23.26
C ALA A 276 16.04 0.23 23.66
N ILE A 277 16.23 1.43 23.12
CA ILE A 277 15.35 2.59 23.36
C ILE A 277 14.15 2.57 22.42
N LEU A 278 14.39 2.40 21.11
CA LEU A 278 13.35 2.50 20.08
C LEU A 278 12.39 1.32 20.05
N THR A 279 12.81 0.14 20.52
CA THR A 279 11.95 -1.05 20.67
C THR A 279 11.41 -1.22 22.09
N HIS A 280 11.72 -0.31 22.99
CA HIS A 280 11.22 -0.36 24.36
C HIS A 280 9.70 -0.19 24.39
N ARG A 281 9.02 -0.96 25.23
CA ARG A 281 7.55 -1.01 25.27
C ARG A 281 6.86 0.34 25.50
N ILE A 282 7.45 1.23 26.29
CA ILE A 282 6.91 2.56 26.62
C ILE A 282 7.64 3.64 25.83
N PHE A 283 8.98 3.71 25.93
CA PHE A 283 9.76 4.77 25.28
C PHE A 283 9.68 4.68 23.75
N GLY A 284 9.71 3.47 23.17
CA GLY A 284 9.54 3.28 21.74
C GLY A 284 8.20 3.80 21.23
N LEU A 285 7.11 3.54 21.98
CA LEU A 285 5.78 4.05 21.66
C LEU A 285 5.71 5.58 21.75
N LEU A 286 6.32 6.17 22.79
CA LEU A 286 6.37 7.63 22.98
C LEU A 286 7.15 8.30 21.84
N ILE A 287 8.33 7.79 21.49
CA ILE A 287 9.15 8.30 20.38
C ILE A 287 8.37 8.17 19.07
N PHE A 288 7.68 7.06 18.85
CA PHE A 288 6.84 6.85 17.68
C PHE A 288 5.75 7.93 17.56
N PHE A 289 5.04 8.26 18.64
CA PHE A 289 4.04 9.33 18.62
C PHE A 289 4.65 10.72 18.42
N VAL A 290 5.84 10.99 18.97
CA VAL A 290 6.55 12.25 18.72
C VAL A 290 6.96 12.38 17.25
N ILE A 291 7.52 11.33 16.65
CA ILE A 291 7.85 11.32 15.22
C ILE A 291 6.59 11.47 14.38
N LEU A 292 5.53 10.75 14.72
CA LEU A 292 4.24 10.84 14.02
C LEU A 292 3.68 12.26 14.08
N PHE A 293 3.71 12.89 15.26
CA PHE A 293 3.30 14.28 15.44
C PHE A 293 4.13 15.24 14.58
N ALA A 294 5.46 15.08 14.56
CA ALA A 294 6.36 15.89 13.74
C ALA A 294 6.07 15.72 12.23
N VAL A 295 5.80 14.48 11.78
CA VAL A 295 5.42 14.18 10.39
C VAL A 295 4.10 14.87 10.04
N PHE A 296 3.08 14.75 10.88
CA PHE A 296 1.79 15.41 10.61
C PHE A 296 1.90 16.94 10.64
N GLN A 297 2.62 17.49 11.61
CA GLN A 297 2.84 18.93 11.67
C GLN A 297 3.54 19.46 10.41
N SER A 298 4.52 18.70 9.90
CA SER A 298 5.20 19.04 8.66
C SER A 298 4.28 18.93 7.45
N ILE A 299 3.49 17.86 7.36
CA ILE A 299 2.51 17.69 6.27
C ILE A 299 1.52 18.85 6.22
N PHE A 300 0.98 19.28 7.38
CA PHE A 300 0.00 20.35 7.40
C PHE A 300 0.63 21.73 7.18
N ASN A 301 1.79 22.03 7.77
CA ASN A 301 2.37 23.37 7.65
C ASN A 301 3.16 23.57 6.35
N TRP A 302 3.99 22.59 5.97
CA TRP A 302 4.87 22.76 4.80
C TRP A 302 4.14 22.63 3.47
N SER A 303 3.05 21.88 3.42
CA SER A 303 2.28 21.72 2.19
C SER A 303 1.36 22.91 1.90
N GLN A 304 0.94 23.68 2.90
CA GLN A 304 -0.01 24.78 2.71
C GLN A 304 0.51 25.84 1.75
N TYR A 305 1.77 26.26 1.89
CA TYR A 305 2.34 27.29 1.01
C TYR A 305 2.34 26.87 -0.47
N PRO A 306 2.91 25.72 -0.88
CA PRO A 306 2.85 25.29 -2.27
C PRO A 306 1.43 24.94 -2.73
N MET A 307 0.54 24.48 -1.84
CA MET A 307 -0.87 24.27 -2.17
C MET A 307 -1.54 25.59 -2.55
N GLY A 308 -1.37 26.66 -1.75
CA GLY A 308 -1.89 28.01 -2.03
C GLY A 308 -1.31 28.61 -3.32
N LEU A 309 -0.05 28.36 -3.65
CA LEU A 309 0.52 28.77 -4.94
C LEU A 309 -0.17 28.08 -6.12
N ILE A 310 -0.43 26.78 -6.03
CA ILE A 310 -1.14 26.03 -7.07
C ILE A 310 -2.58 26.55 -7.18
N GLU A 311 -3.28 26.76 -6.08
CA GLU A 311 -4.64 27.30 -6.04
C GLU A 311 -4.73 28.67 -6.69
N ASN A 312 -3.87 29.61 -6.30
CA ASN A 312 -3.80 30.94 -6.90
C ASN A 312 -3.47 30.90 -8.41
N ALA A 313 -2.61 29.96 -8.84
CA ALA A 313 -2.34 29.76 -10.25
C ALA A 313 -3.58 29.30 -11.02
N PHE A 314 -4.36 28.39 -10.47
CA PHE A 314 -5.62 27.94 -11.07
C PHE A 314 -6.68 29.03 -11.10
N ILE A 315 -6.81 29.86 -10.05
CA ILE A 315 -7.69 31.05 -10.02
C ILE A 315 -7.26 32.04 -11.10
N GLY A 316 -5.95 32.27 -11.27
CA GLY A 316 -5.42 33.13 -12.34
C GLY A 316 -5.74 32.59 -13.74
N ILE A 317 -5.64 31.28 -13.96
CA ILE A 317 -6.02 30.62 -15.21
C ILE A 317 -7.52 30.77 -15.46
N GLU A 318 -8.36 30.54 -14.44
CA GLU A 318 -9.81 30.68 -14.50
C GLU A 318 -10.21 32.11 -14.92
N ASN A 319 -9.69 33.11 -14.24
CA ASN A 319 -9.95 34.53 -14.55
C ASN A 319 -9.51 34.87 -15.99
N THR A 320 -8.35 34.38 -16.42
CA THR A 320 -7.84 34.60 -17.77
C THR A 320 -8.73 33.95 -18.84
N LEU A 321 -9.11 32.67 -18.61
CA LEU A 321 -9.98 31.95 -19.53
C LEU A 321 -11.37 32.58 -19.60
N THR A 322 -11.91 33.04 -18.48
CA THR A 322 -13.21 33.74 -18.42
C THR A 322 -13.17 35.06 -19.21
N ALA A 323 -12.02 35.76 -19.22
CA ALA A 323 -11.86 37.01 -19.95
C ALA A 323 -11.67 36.82 -21.47
N ILE A 324 -11.02 35.72 -21.90
CA ILE A 324 -10.65 35.49 -23.29
C ILE A 324 -11.72 34.67 -24.04
N LEU A 325 -12.34 33.69 -23.40
CA LEU A 325 -13.26 32.77 -24.06
C LEU A 325 -14.66 33.37 -24.17
N PRO A 326 -15.34 33.23 -25.32
CA PRO A 326 -16.73 33.65 -25.46
C PRO A 326 -17.65 32.81 -24.55
N ALA A 327 -18.66 33.47 -24.00
CA ALA A 327 -19.65 32.79 -23.17
C ALA A 327 -20.35 31.67 -23.94
N GLY A 328 -20.27 30.43 -23.43
CA GLY A 328 -20.83 29.26 -24.11
C GLY A 328 -20.73 27.97 -23.25
N ILE A 329 -21.39 26.92 -23.70
CA ILE A 329 -21.40 25.63 -22.99
C ILE A 329 -19.97 25.05 -22.86
N LEU A 330 -19.15 25.20 -23.90
CA LEU A 330 -17.77 24.69 -23.89
C LEU A 330 -16.89 25.44 -22.87
N THR A 331 -17.04 26.77 -22.80
CA THR A 331 -16.35 27.60 -21.82
C THR A 331 -16.76 27.24 -20.41
N ASN A 332 -18.07 27.05 -20.17
CA ASN A 332 -18.58 26.60 -18.88
C ASN A 332 -18.11 25.20 -18.51
N LEU A 333 -17.95 24.27 -19.47
CA LEU A 333 -17.36 22.94 -19.24
C LEU A 333 -15.89 23.05 -18.83
N ILE A 334 -15.12 23.89 -19.49
CA ILE A 334 -13.69 24.07 -19.18
C ILE A 334 -13.55 24.69 -17.78
N ILE A 335 -14.27 25.77 -17.49
CA ILE A 335 -14.16 26.52 -16.24
C ILE A 335 -14.82 25.80 -15.08
N GLY A 336 -16.02 25.24 -15.26
CA GLY A 336 -16.81 24.62 -14.17
C GLY A 336 -16.60 23.11 -14.02
N GLY A 337 -16.06 22.40 -15.04
CA GLY A 337 -15.89 20.95 -15.02
C GLY A 337 -14.42 20.51 -15.03
N ILE A 338 -13.67 20.90 -16.07
CA ILE A 338 -12.30 20.41 -16.27
C ILE A 338 -11.31 21.09 -15.32
N LEU A 339 -11.37 22.41 -15.23
CA LEU A 339 -10.41 23.18 -14.42
C LEU A 339 -10.50 22.84 -12.92
N PRO A 340 -11.71 22.79 -12.31
CA PRO A 340 -11.84 22.33 -10.91
C PRO A 340 -11.41 20.89 -10.70
N GLY A 341 -11.67 19.99 -11.67
CA GLY A 341 -11.19 18.60 -11.63
C GLY A 341 -9.67 18.49 -11.64
N MET A 342 -8.99 19.29 -12.47
CA MET A 342 -7.52 19.35 -12.52
C MET A 342 -6.93 20.00 -11.27
N SER A 343 -7.51 21.11 -10.84
CA SER A 343 -7.11 21.82 -9.63
C SER A 343 -7.20 20.90 -8.41
N GLY A 344 -8.35 20.23 -8.22
CA GLY A 344 -8.56 19.30 -7.13
C GLY A 344 -7.57 18.13 -7.07
N VAL A 345 -6.94 17.75 -8.18
CA VAL A 345 -5.85 16.75 -8.19
C VAL A 345 -4.52 17.38 -7.83
N LEU A 346 -4.16 18.52 -8.43
CA LEU A 346 -2.83 19.11 -8.33
C LEU A 346 -2.61 19.84 -7.00
N ILE A 347 -3.65 20.37 -6.37
CA ILE A 347 -3.57 20.99 -5.03
C ILE A 347 -3.04 20.01 -3.99
N PHE A 348 -3.44 18.72 -4.05
CA PHE A 348 -2.98 17.72 -3.07
C PHE A 348 -1.58 17.15 -3.33
N LEU A 349 -0.97 17.47 -4.49
CA LEU A 349 0.34 16.94 -4.86
C LEU A 349 1.47 17.28 -3.86
N PRO A 350 1.59 18.54 -3.37
CA PRO A 350 2.57 18.88 -2.35
C PRO A 350 2.39 18.10 -1.04
N GLN A 351 1.17 17.92 -0.59
CA GLN A 351 0.86 17.18 0.63
C GLN A 351 1.27 15.71 0.51
N ILE A 352 1.00 15.09 -0.64
CA ILE A 352 1.39 13.72 -0.96
C ILE A 352 2.91 13.61 -1.04
N ALA A 353 3.59 14.58 -1.66
CA ALA A 353 5.04 14.60 -1.77
C ALA A 353 5.72 14.67 -0.39
N VAL A 354 5.25 15.53 0.52
CA VAL A 354 5.76 15.63 1.90
C VAL A 354 5.49 14.33 2.67
N LEU A 355 4.32 13.72 2.53
CA LEU A 355 4.02 12.43 3.17
C LEU A 355 5.00 11.34 2.72
N PHE A 356 5.20 11.18 1.41
CA PHE A 356 6.11 10.16 0.90
C PHE A 356 7.58 10.47 1.17
N LEU A 357 7.96 11.74 1.30
CA LEU A 357 9.28 12.14 1.77
C LEU A 357 9.57 11.51 3.15
N PHE A 358 8.67 11.71 4.11
CA PHE A 358 8.85 11.18 5.45
C PHE A 358 8.78 9.65 5.49
N ILE A 359 7.83 9.04 4.78
CA ILE A 359 7.74 7.58 4.70
C ILE A 359 9.03 6.99 4.13
N ALA A 360 9.55 7.54 3.03
CA ALA A 360 10.79 7.06 2.42
C ALA A 360 12.01 7.23 3.35
N ILE A 361 12.10 8.35 4.09
CA ILE A 361 13.15 8.56 5.08
C ILE A 361 13.06 7.51 6.20
N LEU A 362 11.87 7.30 6.77
CA LEU A 362 11.65 6.35 7.86
C LEU A 362 11.89 4.90 7.41
N GLU A 363 11.59 4.57 6.15
CA GLU A 363 11.84 3.27 5.54
C GLU A 363 13.33 3.05 5.28
N ASP A 364 14.01 3.98 4.58
CA ASP A 364 15.44 3.89 4.26
C ASP A 364 16.33 3.84 5.51
N THR A 365 15.95 4.56 6.59
CA THR A 365 16.68 4.53 7.87
C THR A 365 16.51 3.22 8.63
N GLY A 366 15.51 2.40 8.28
CA GLY A 366 15.17 1.16 8.98
C GLY A 366 14.28 1.37 10.23
N TYR A 367 13.81 2.60 10.48
CA TYR A 367 12.93 2.90 11.62
C TYR A 367 11.57 2.22 11.47
N MET A 368 11.01 2.16 10.24
CA MET A 368 9.72 1.52 9.98
C MET A 368 9.70 0.04 10.37
N ALA A 369 10.83 -0.67 10.23
CA ALA A 369 10.93 -2.04 10.67
C ALA A 369 10.73 -2.18 12.20
N ARG A 370 11.32 -1.26 12.98
CA ARG A 370 11.17 -1.23 14.46
C ARG A 370 9.74 -0.91 14.88
N VAL A 371 9.12 0.06 14.22
CA VAL A 371 7.69 0.39 14.45
C VAL A 371 6.81 -0.82 14.16
N THR A 372 7.02 -1.45 13.02
CA THR A 372 6.26 -2.65 12.62
C THR A 372 6.43 -3.79 13.64
N PHE A 373 7.67 -4.03 14.09
CA PHE A 373 7.97 -5.04 15.11
C PHE A 373 7.27 -4.74 16.44
N MET A 374 7.38 -3.49 16.92
CA MET A 374 6.78 -3.06 18.19
C MET A 374 5.25 -3.15 18.15
N MET A 375 4.65 -2.74 17.03
CA MET A 375 3.19 -2.69 16.88
C MET A 375 2.56 -4.03 16.51
N ASP A 376 3.34 -5.03 16.06
CA ASP A 376 2.81 -6.33 15.61
C ASP A 376 1.98 -7.03 16.69
N ARG A 377 2.45 -7.01 17.94
CA ARG A 377 1.71 -7.61 19.06
C ARG A 377 0.35 -6.93 19.28
N LEU A 378 0.28 -5.62 19.15
CA LEU A 378 -0.96 -4.86 19.29
C LEU A 378 -1.90 -5.15 18.12
N MET A 379 -1.39 -5.08 16.90
CA MET A 379 -2.17 -5.25 15.68
C MET A 379 -2.76 -6.67 15.53
N LYS A 380 -2.04 -7.71 15.96
CA LYS A 380 -2.52 -9.10 15.94
C LYS A 380 -3.78 -9.32 16.76
N ASN A 381 -3.97 -8.60 17.85
CA ASN A 381 -5.20 -8.68 18.65
C ASN A 381 -6.42 -8.26 17.84
N PHE A 382 -6.25 -7.32 16.92
CA PHE A 382 -7.30 -6.79 16.06
C PHE A 382 -7.36 -7.46 14.66
N GLY A 383 -6.61 -8.56 14.45
CA GLY A 383 -6.61 -9.28 13.17
C GLY A 383 -5.82 -8.62 12.06
N LEU A 384 -4.96 -7.69 12.43
CA LEU A 384 -4.08 -6.95 11.54
C LEU A 384 -2.64 -7.45 11.71
N ASN A 385 -1.82 -7.27 10.69
CA ASN A 385 -0.38 -7.53 10.73
C ASN A 385 0.36 -6.29 11.22
N GLY A 386 1.55 -6.44 11.81
CA GLY A 386 2.40 -5.30 12.17
C GLY A 386 2.68 -4.35 11.01
N LYS A 387 2.83 -4.87 9.79
CA LYS A 387 2.98 -4.06 8.56
C LYS A 387 1.75 -3.19 8.25
N SER A 388 0.57 -3.49 8.80
CA SER A 388 -0.66 -2.71 8.61
C SER A 388 -0.60 -1.32 9.27
N VAL A 389 0.33 -1.11 10.20
CA VAL A 389 0.54 0.18 10.88
C VAL A 389 0.88 1.27 9.87
N VAL A 390 1.72 0.97 8.87
CA VAL A 390 2.13 1.93 7.82
C VAL A 390 0.93 2.43 7.00
N PRO A 391 0.09 1.54 6.41
CA PRO A 391 -1.16 1.94 5.77
C PRO A 391 -2.10 2.74 6.68
N LEU A 392 -2.32 2.30 7.90
CA LEU A 392 -3.24 2.98 8.82
C LEU A 392 -2.79 4.41 9.14
N ILE A 393 -1.52 4.60 9.46
CA ILE A 393 -0.97 5.95 9.73
C ILE A 393 -1.05 6.81 8.47
N SER A 394 -0.63 6.30 7.33
CA SER A 394 -0.73 7.01 6.05
C SER A 394 -2.17 7.38 5.72
N GLY A 395 -3.15 6.58 6.17
CA GLY A 395 -4.58 6.79 6.00
C GLY A 395 -5.11 8.09 6.64
N ILE A 396 -4.44 8.58 7.69
CA ILE A 396 -4.78 9.88 8.31
C ILE A 396 -4.50 11.04 7.34
N ALA A 397 -3.47 10.94 6.51
CA ALA A 397 -3.23 11.92 5.48
C ALA A 397 -4.14 11.68 4.26
N CYS A 398 -4.06 10.48 3.65
CA CYS A 398 -4.87 10.11 2.50
C CYS A 398 -5.01 8.58 2.36
N ALA A 399 -6.23 8.09 2.13
CA ALA A 399 -6.51 6.67 1.97
C ALA A 399 -5.87 6.06 0.70
N VAL A 400 -5.71 6.84 -0.37
CA VAL A 400 -5.16 6.37 -1.65
C VAL A 400 -3.73 5.84 -1.51
N PRO A 401 -2.74 6.65 -1.07
CA PRO A 401 -1.38 6.15 -0.85
C PRO A 401 -1.31 5.09 0.26
N ALA A 402 -2.17 5.18 1.25
CA ALA A 402 -2.27 4.22 2.33
C ALA A 402 -2.62 2.82 1.82
N ILE A 403 -3.65 2.69 1.00
CA ILE A 403 -4.06 1.42 0.39
C ILE A 403 -2.96 0.88 -0.54
N MET A 404 -2.30 1.75 -1.31
CA MET A 404 -1.16 1.35 -2.15
C MET A 404 0.02 0.81 -1.32
N SER A 405 0.26 1.34 -0.12
CA SER A 405 1.32 0.85 0.76
C SER A 405 1.03 -0.53 1.36
N ALA A 406 -0.24 -0.96 1.38
CA ALA A 406 -0.63 -2.30 1.81
C ALA A 406 -0.05 -3.44 0.95
N ARG A 407 0.51 -3.13 -0.23
CA ARG A 407 1.28 -4.09 -1.05
C ARG A 407 2.45 -4.72 -0.32
N SER A 408 2.99 -4.06 0.69
CA SER A 408 4.07 -4.58 1.53
C SER A 408 3.63 -5.75 2.43
N ILE A 409 2.32 -6.00 2.55
CA ILE A 409 1.75 -7.10 3.32
C ILE A 409 1.64 -8.32 2.42
N GLU A 410 2.40 -9.36 2.72
CA GLU A 410 2.51 -10.57 1.90
C GLU A 410 1.24 -11.42 1.94
N ASN A 411 0.67 -11.61 3.14
CA ASN A 411 -0.55 -12.41 3.30
C ASN A 411 -1.76 -11.67 2.72
N TRP A 412 -2.41 -12.28 1.72
CA TRP A 412 -3.57 -11.69 1.04
C TRP A 412 -4.72 -11.34 1.98
N LYS A 413 -4.99 -12.17 2.98
CA LYS A 413 -6.04 -11.91 3.98
C LYS A 413 -5.74 -10.66 4.78
N ASP A 414 -4.53 -10.57 5.36
CA ASP A 414 -4.11 -9.45 6.18
C ASP A 414 -4.06 -8.16 5.35
N ARG A 415 -3.59 -8.28 4.09
CA ARG A 415 -3.60 -7.20 3.11
C ARG A 415 -5.02 -6.72 2.81
N LEU A 416 -5.95 -7.64 2.54
CA LEU A 416 -7.34 -7.32 2.25
C LEU A 416 -8.02 -6.65 3.45
N ILE A 417 -7.85 -7.19 4.67
CA ILE A 417 -8.36 -6.58 5.89
C ILE A 417 -7.81 -5.16 6.03
N THR A 418 -6.50 -4.96 5.82
CA THR A 418 -5.87 -3.63 5.89
C THR A 418 -6.46 -2.66 4.87
N ILE A 419 -6.67 -3.10 3.62
CA ILE A 419 -7.33 -2.30 2.57
C ILE A 419 -8.73 -1.88 3.00
N PHE A 420 -9.49 -2.80 3.61
CA PHE A 420 -10.85 -2.54 4.06
C PHE A 420 -10.96 -1.57 5.23
N VAL A 421 -10.05 -1.65 6.19
CA VAL A 421 -10.11 -0.81 7.40
C VAL A 421 -9.48 0.57 7.21
N THR A 422 -8.57 0.72 6.23
CA THR A 422 -7.88 1.99 5.97
C THR A 422 -8.82 3.18 5.76
N PRO A 423 -9.93 3.11 5.01
CA PRO A 423 -10.82 4.26 4.80
C PRO A 423 -11.62 4.70 6.03
N PHE A 424 -11.66 3.92 7.11
CA PHE A 424 -12.23 4.37 8.40
C PHE A 424 -11.36 5.44 9.05
N MET A 425 -10.04 5.45 8.76
CA MET A 425 -9.16 6.52 9.22
C MET A 425 -9.62 7.87 8.68
N SER A 426 -9.72 8.86 9.57
CA SER A 426 -10.10 10.22 9.18
C SER A 426 -8.96 10.88 8.40
N CYS A 427 -9.15 11.08 7.09
CA CYS A 427 -8.15 11.74 6.24
C CYS A 427 -8.27 13.26 6.28
N SER A 428 -7.24 13.96 5.79
CA SER A 428 -7.18 15.44 5.75
C SER A 428 -8.34 16.09 4.98
N ALA A 429 -8.86 15.44 3.93
CA ALA A 429 -10.01 15.94 3.15
C ALA A 429 -11.33 15.98 3.94
N ARG A 430 -11.42 15.29 5.09
CA ARG A 430 -12.57 15.41 6.01
C ARG A 430 -12.51 16.66 6.88
N LEU A 431 -11.34 17.25 7.05
CA LEU A 431 -11.11 18.33 7.98
C LEU A 431 -11.97 19.58 7.67
N PRO A 432 -12.07 20.09 6.42
CA PRO A 432 -12.94 21.21 6.09
C PRO A 432 -14.42 20.96 6.43
N VAL A 433 -14.90 19.73 6.15
CA VAL A 433 -16.28 19.33 6.46
C VAL A 433 -16.52 19.31 7.97
N TYR A 434 -15.60 18.68 8.73
CA TYR A 434 -15.72 18.66 10.19
C TYR A 434 -15.64 20.06 10.80
N THR A 435 -14.71 20.88 10.32
CA THR A 435 -14.57 22.25 10.83
C THR A 435 -15.82 23.08 10.60
N LEU A 436 -16.41 23.00 9.38
CA LEU A 436 -17.69 23.68 9.09
C LEU A 436 -18.80 23.16 10.02
N LEU A 437 -19.00 21.84 10.07
CA LEU A 437 -20.09 21.24 10.85
C LEU A 437 -19.95 21.49 12.36
N ILE A 438 -18.73 21.37 12.91
CA ILE A 438 -18.46 21.68 14.32
C ILE A 438 -18.75 23.14 14.62
N SER A 439 -18.37 24.06 13.72
CA SER A 439 -18.60 25.51 13.92
C SER A 439 -20.09 25.90 13.96
N LEU A 440 -20.97 25.07 13.34
CA LEU A 440 -22.42 25.32 13.35
C LEU A 440 -23.06 25.11 14.73
N VAL A 441 -22.68 24.05 15.44
CA VAL A 441 -23.40 23.62 16.65
C VAL A 441 -22.58 23.67 17.93
N VAL A 442 -21.25 23.80 17.82
CA VAL A 442 -20.35 23.83 18.97
C VAL A 442 -19.89 25.25 19.24
N PRO A 443 -20.22 25.83 20.41
CA PRO A 443 -19.78 27.17 20.75
C PRO A 443 -18.27 27.25 20.89
N ASN A 444 -17.70 28.38 20.48
CA ASN A 444 -16.27 28.64 20.65
C ASN A 444 -15.96 28.96 22.12
N LYS A 445 -15.85 27.91 22.94
CA LYS A 445 -15.53 28.01 24.37
C LYS A 445 -14.25 27.23 24.69
N PHE A 446 -13.47 27.75 25.63
CA PHE A 446 -12.30 27.05 26.16
C PHE A 446 -12.68 26.27 27.43
N VAL A 447 -12.33 25.00 27.45
CA VAL A 447 -12.45 24.08 28.59
C VAL A 447 -11.10 24.08 29.32
N PHE A 448 -11.10 24.14 30.65
CA PHE A 448 -9.90 24.29 31.46
C PHE A 448 -8.98 25.49 31.10
N GLY A 449 -9.51 26.51 30.42
CA GLY A 449 -8.79 27.75 30.11
C GLY A 449 -7.86 27.70 28.90
N PHE A 450 -7.48 26.52 28.38
CA PHE A 450 -6.54 26.36 27.26
C PHE A 450 -6.99 25.38 26.14
N LEU A 451 -7.98 24.54 26.38
CA LEU A 451 -8.47 23.57 25.40
C LEU A 451 -9.74 24.08 24.72
N SER A 452 -9.70 24.29 23.41
CA SER A 452 -10.89 24.61 22.62
C SER A 452 -11.86 23.42 22.58
N LEU A 453 -13.15 23.64 22.89
CA LEU A 453 -14.18 22.61 22.81
C LEU A 453 -14.34 22.08 21.38
N GLN A 454 -14.24 22.94 20.37
CA GLN A 454 -14.27 22.56 18.97
C GLN A 454 -13.09 21.65 18.60
N GLY A 455 -11.89 21.96 19.10
CA GLY A 455 -10.69 21.13 18.92
C GLY A 455 -10.82 19.76 19.60
N LEU A 456 -11.44 19.69 20.79
CA LEU A 456 -11.69 18.41 21.47
C LEU A 456 -12.64 17.51 20.68
N ILE A 457 -13.72 18.07 20.10
CA ILE A 457 -14.64 17.30 19.28
C ILE A 457 -13.98 16.83 17.99
N LEU A 458 -13.17 17.69 17.35
CA LEU A 458 -12.39 17.31 16.20
C LEU A 458 -11.44 16.13 16.52
N MET A 459 -10.73 16.21 17.65
CA MET A 459 -9.88 15.13 18.12
C MET A 459 -10.66 13.83 18.38
N ALA A 460 -11.85 13.95 18.98
CA ALA A 460 -12.73 12.81 19.21
C ALA A 460 -13.17 12.14 17.90
N MET A 461 -13.44 12.91 16.82
CA MET A 461 -13.77 12.37 15.49
C MET A 461 -12.59 11.60 14.86
N TYR A 462 -11.35 12.08 15.03
CA TYR A 462 -10.18 11.35 14.57
C TYR A 462 -9.95 10.06 15.38
N LEU A 463 -10.14 10.13 16.70
CA LEU A 463 -10.02 8.97 17.58
C LEU A 463 -11.11 7.93 17.26
N LEU A 464 -12.34 8.38 16.99
CA LEU A 464 -13.44 7.53 16.55
C LEU A 464 -13.07 6.76 15.27
N GLY A 465 -12.48 7.44 14.27
CA GLY A 465 -12.01 6.80 13.04
C GLY A 465 -10.96 5.72 13.32
N PHE A 466 -9.97 6.00 14.17
CA PHE A 466 -8.94 5.05 14.55
C PHE A 466 -9.49 3.82 15.29
N VAL A 467 -10.32 4.03 16.30
CA VAL A 467 -10.96 2.95 17.05
C VAL A 467 -11.85 2.10 16.14
N SER A 468 -12.62 2.74 15.26
CA SER A 468 -13.48 2.05 14.30
C SER A 468 -12.69 1.21 13.29
N ALA A 469 -11.52 1.68 12.84
CA ALA A 469 -10.63 0.89 11.99
C ALA A 469 -10.15 -0.39 12.69
N LEU A 470 -9.77 -0.30 13.98
CA LEU A 470 -9.37 -1.46 14.77
C LEU A 470 -10.54 -2.44 15.00
N LEU A 471 -11.72 -1.91 15.34
CA LEU A 471 -12.92 -2.74 15.53
C LEU A 471 -13.35 -3.42 14.23
N ALA A 472 -13.32 -2.71 13.10
CA ALA A 472 -13.60 -3.28 11.79
C ALA A 472 -12.59 -4.39 11.43
N GLY A 473 -11.30 -4.20 11.74
CA GLY A 473 -10.27 -5.24 11.57
C GLY A 473 -10.57 -6.49 12.40
N TRP A 474 -10.93 -6.32 13.67
CA TRP A 474 -11.31 -7.40 14.55
C TRP A 474 -12.55 -8.16 14.04
N LEU A 475 -13.59 -7.46 13.60
CA LEU A 475 -14.79 -8.07 13.00
C LEU A 475 -14.46 -8.83 11.71
N LEU A 476 -13.70 -8.22 10.79
CA LEU A 476 -13.33 -8.87 9.52
C LEU A 476 -12.50 -10.14 9.74
N LYS A 477 -11.66 -10.19 10.79
CA LYS A 477 -10.92 -11.39 11.17
C LYS A 477 -11.85 -12.58 11.44
N LEU A 478 -13.06 -12.34 11.99
CA LEU A 478 -14.03 -13.39 12.30
C LEU A 478 -14.69 -13.96 11.03
N PHE A 479 -14.94 -13.10 10.04
CA PHE A 479 -15.63 -13.49 8.80
C PHE A 479 -14.67 -14.09 7.76
N ILE A 480 -13.46 -13.56 7.63
CA ILE A 480 -12.50 -14.04 6.63
C ILE A 480 -11.65 -15.15 7.26
N LYS A 481 -12.09 -16.40 7.10
CA LYS A 481 -11.34 -17.59 7.52
C LYS A 481 -10.37 -18.01 6.40
N THR A 482 -9.09 -18.18 6.72
CA THR A 482 -8.10 -18.81 5.84
C THR A 482 -7.32 -19.86 6.60
N LYS A 483 -6.92 -20.93 5.90
CA LYS A 483 -6.11 -22.02 6.49
C LYS A 483 -4.64 -21.61 6.68
N SER A 484 -4.17 -20.55 6.00
CA SER A 484 -2.80 -20.08 6.10
C SER A 484 -2.52 -19.35 7.42
N LYS A 485 -1.58 -19.86 8.19
CA LYS A 485 -1.07 -19.17 9.39
C LYS A 485 -0.07 -18.11 8.93
N SER A 486 -0.32 -16.84 9.25
CA SER A 486 0.65 -15.77 9.03
C SER A 486 1.73 -15.83 10.11
N TYR A 487 2.95 -16.19 9.72
CA TYR A 487 4.12 -16.09 10.59
C TYR A 487 4.83 -14.78 10.29
N PHE A 488 4.81 -13.87 11.25
CA PHE A 488 5.56 -12.63 11.16
C PHE A 488 7.01 -12.89 11.59
N LEU A 489 7.88 -13.10 10.62
CA LEU A 489 9.32 -13.14 10.81
C LEU A 489 9.92 -11.87 10.20
N MET A 490 10.47 -11.00 11.01
CA MET A 490 11.05 -9.75 10.55
C MET A 490 12.48 -9.62 11.03
N GLU A 491 13.41 -9.47 10.10
CA GLU A 491 14.76 -9.02 10.41
C GLU A 491 14.76 -7.52 10.56
N LEU A 492 15.35 -7.03 11.66
CA LEU A 492 15.56 -5.61 11.84
C LEU A 492 16.78 -5.20 11.00
N PRO A 493 16.60 -4.43 9.92
CA PRO A 493 17.70 -3.96 9.10
C PRO A 493 18.63 -3.05 9.91
N VAL A 494 19.90 -3.00 9.54
CA VAL A 494 20.87 -2.08 10.15
C VAL A 494 20.45 -0.64 9.86
N TYR A 495 20.65 0.29 10.84
CA TYR A 495 20.40 1.71 10.61
C TYR A 495 21.32 2.25 9.52
N ARG A 496 20.74 2.99 8.58
CA ARG A 496 21.46 3.60 7.45
C ARG A 496 21.01 5.03 7.25
N MET A 497 21.92 5.88 6.76
CA MET A 497 21.52 7.20 6.30
C MET A 497 20.65 7.08 5.04
N PRO A 498 19.56 7.88 4.93
CA PRO A 498 18.68 7.83 3.77
C PRO A 498 19.43 8.23 2.50
N ARG A 499 19.15 7.55 1.41
CA ARG A 499 19.70 7.87 0.09
C ARG A 499 18.77 8.87 -0.59
N TRP A 500 19.16 10.13 -0.60
CA TRP A 500 18.36 11.23 -1.16
C TRP A 500 17.93 10.99 -2.61
N SER A 501 18.76 10.31 -3.43
CA SER A 501 18.40 9.91 -4.79
C SER A 501 17.20 8.96 -4.80
N ASN A 502 17.20 7.92 -3.96
CA ASN A 502 16.10 6.97 -3.86
C ASN A 502 14.83 7.64 -3.32
N VAL A 503 15.00 8.50 -2.31
CA VAL A 503 13.88 9.28 -1.74
C VAL A 503 13.24 10.14 -2.82
N GLY A 504 14.04 10.88 -3.62
CA GLY A 504 13.54 11.70 -4.72
C GLY A 504 12.81 10.89 -5.79
N ILE A 505 13.37 9.74 -6.21
CA ILE A 505 12.75 8.84 -7.19
C ILE A 505 11.42 8.27 -6.65
N THR A 506 11.38 7.90 -5.38
CA THR A 506 10.18 7.37 -4.74
C THR A 506 9.07 8.42 -4.71
N ILE A 507 9.38 9.66 -4.30
CA ILE A 507 8.42 10.77 -4.29
C ILE A 507 7.88 11.02 -5.70
N PHE A 508 8.77 11.14 -6.69
CA PHE A 508 8.37 11.39 -8.08
C PHE A 508 7.47 10.28 -8.63
N ASN A 509 7.85 9.02 -8.44
CA ASN A 509 7.06 7.88 -8.93
C ASN A 509 5.68 7.82 -8.26
N LYS A 510 5.61 8.05 -6.95
CA LYS A 510 4.33 8.04 -6.21
C LYS A 510 3.43 9.21 -6.62
N ALA A 511 4.01 10.41 -6.75
CA ALA A 511 3.32 11.60 -7.24
C ALA A 511 2.78 11.40 -8.66
N ARG A 512 3.62 10.89 -9.58
CA ARG A 512 3.22 10.56 -10.95
C ARG A 512 2.09 9.53 -10.99
N THR A 513 2.20 8.47 -10.20
CA THR A 513 1.16 7.43 -10.12
C THR A 513 -0.16 8.03 -9.63
N PHE A 514 -0.14 8.90 -8.62
CA PHE A 514 -1.34 9.58 -8.13
C PHE A 514 -2.00 10.42 -9.23
N VAL A 515 -1.24 11.28 -9.90
CA VAL A 515 -1.77 12.16 -10.97
C VAL A 515 -2.32 11.34 -12.13
N MET A 516 -1.58 10.32 -12.59
CA MET A 516 -1.96 9.54 -13.78
C MET A 516 -3.11 8.57 -13.52
N GLU A 517 -3.30 8.10 -12.31
CA GLU A 517 -4.30 7.08 -11.98
C GLU A 517 -5.52 7.67 -11.28
N ALA A 518 -5.33 8.31 -10.12
CA ALA A 518 -6.42 8.96 -9.42
C ALA A 518 -6.92 10.20 -10.18
N GLY A 519 -6.03 10.98 -10.79
CA GLY A 519 -6.37 12.19 -11.51
C GLY A 519 -7.34 11.95 -12.68
N LYS A 520 -7.15 10.88 -13.47
CA LYS A 520 -8.08 10.53 -14.57
C LYS A 520 -9.50 10.27 -14.08
N VAL A 521 -9.62 9.57 -12.94
CA VAL A 521 -10.93 9.23 -12.36
C VAL A 521 -11.58 10.48 -11.78
N ILE A 522 -10.83 11.30 -11.05
CA ILE A 522 -11.34 12.55 -10.46
C ILE A 522 -11.84 13.48 -11.58
N LEU A 523 -11.05 13.65 -12.65
CA LEU A 523 -11.42 14.48 -13.79
C LEU A 523 -12.69 13.96 -14.48
N ALA A 524 -12.79 12.65 -14.73
CA ALA A 524 -13.99 12.07 -15.33
C ALA A 524 -15.24 12.29 -14.48
N VAL A 525 -15.13 12.07 -13.15
CA VAL A 525 -16.23 12.29 -12.21
C VAL A 525 -16.59 13.78 -12.11
N SER A 526 -15.59 14.68 -12.11
CA SER A 526 -15.82 16.13 -12.10
C SER A 526 -16.63 16.58 -13.32
N ILE A 527 -16.32 16.08 -14.51
CA ILE A 527 -17.07 16.35 -15.74
C ILE A 527 -18.51 15.82 -15.63
N ILE A 528 -18.68 14.57 -15.16
CA ILE A 528 -20.03 13.99 -14.99
C ILE A 528 -20.87 14.80 -14.01
N LEU A 529 -20.29 15.19 -12.87
CA LEU A 529 -20.99 16.01 -11.88
C LEU A 529 -21.31 17.40 -12.43
N TRP A 530 -20.40 18.01 -13.18
CA TRP A 530 -20.66 19.27 -13.85
C TRP A 530 -21.85 19.14 -14.81
N VAL A 531 -21.93 18.08 -15.62
CA VAL A 531 -23.08 17.82 -16.51
C VAL A 531 -24.36 17.71 -15.71
N LEU A 532 -24.36 16.90 -14.64
CA LEU A 532 -25.55 16.70 -13.79
C LEU A 532 -25.98 18.00 -13.09
N ALA A 533 -25.06 18.87 -12.69
CA ALA A 533 -25.34 20.12 -12.01
C ALA A 533 -25.74 21.25 -12.96
N THR A 534 -25.23 21.23 -14.21
CA THR A 534 -25.45 22.30 -15.20
C THR A 534 -26.69 22.06 -16.04
N PHE A 535 -27.05 20.80 -16.30
CA PHE A 535 -28.21 20.45 -17.14
C PHE A 535 -29.38 19.96 -16.32
N GLY A 536 -30.58 20.28 -16.81
CA GLY A 536 -31.85 19.87 -16.22
C GLY A 536 -32.96 19.92 -17.28
N PRO A 537 -34.23 19.66 -16.92
CA PRO A 537 -35.38 19.78 -17.82
C PRO A 537 -35.47 21.19 -18.42
N SER A 538 -35.51 21.30 -19.75
CA SER A 538 -35.47 22.59 -20.45
C SER A 538 -36.58 23.58 -19.99
N LYS A 539 -37.78 23.06 -19.76
CA LYS A 539 -38.92 23.88 -19.33
C LYS A 539 -38.69 24.63 -18.00
N ASP A 540 -38.08 23.92 -17.03
CA ASP A 540 -37.83 24.51 -15.71
C ASP A 540 -36.72 25.56 -15.78
N PHE A 541 -35.66 25.27 -16.57
CA PHE A 541 -34.54 26.19 -16.76
C PHE A 541 -34.97 27.48 -17.50
N ASP A 542 -35.85 27.36 -18.53
CA ASP A 542 -36.38 28.51 -19.28
C ASP A 542 -37.22 29.39 -18.39
N GLN A 543 -38.06 28.83 -17.53
CA GLN A 543 -38.87 29.59 -16.55
C GLN A 543 -38.00 30.34 -15.53
N ILE A 544 -36.95 29.66 -15.00
CA ILE A 544 -36.01 30.30 -14.06
C ILE A 544 -35.24 31.43 -14.75
N ASN A 545 -34.77 31.21 -15.97
CA ASN A 545 -34.07 32.24 -16.75
C ASN A 545 -35.00 33.46 -16.99
N ALA A 546 -36.23 33.23 -17.41
CA ALA A 546 -37.20 34.31 -17.65
C ALA A 546 -37.53 35.09 -16.38
N LYS A 547 -37.71 34.40 -15.24
CA LYS A 547 -37.99 35.01 -13.93
C LYS A 547 -36.88 35.98 -13.50
N TYR A 548 -35.64 35.58 -13.61
CA TYR A 548 -34.48 36.34 -13.14
C TYR A 548 -33.95 37.35 -14.15
N ALA A 549 -34.10 37.12 -15.46
CA ALA A 549 -33.65 38.05 -16.50
C ALA A 549 -34.34 39.45 -16.43
N ALA A 550 -35.62 39.47 -16.05
CA ALA A 550 -36.35 40.70 -15.83
C ALA A 550 -35.87 41.45 -14.57
N SER A 551 -35.60 40.74 -13.50
CA SER A 551 -35.20 41.30 -12.20
C SER A 551 -33.77 41.82 -12.21
N ILE A 552 -32.82 41.12 -12.89
CA ILE A 552 -31.41 41.51 -13.02
C ILE A 552 -31.26 42.78 -13.89
N LYS A 553 -32.15 42.95 -14.90
CA LYS A 553 -32.16 44.14 -15.74
C LYS A 553 -32.74 45.37 -14.99
N ALA A 554 -33.62 45.14 -14.04
CA ALA A 554 -34.29 46.23 -13.27
C ALA A 554 -33.40 46.77 -12.14
N ASP A 555 -32.56 45.97 -11.53
CA ASP A 555 -31.76 46.39 -10.36
C ASP A 555 -30.31 45.85 -10.51
N THR A 556 -29.44 46.69 -11.09
CA THR A 556 -28.02 46.40 -11.29
C THR A 556 -27.21 46.35 -10.00
N THR A 557 -27.70 46.97 -8.91
CA THR A 557 -27.04 46.99 -7.60
C THR A 557 -27.14 45.63 -6.88
N GLN A 558 -28.18 44.85 -7.18
CA GLN A 558 -28.39 43.50 -6.63
C GLN A 558 -28.17 42.38 -7.65
N ALA A 559 -27.60 42.71 -8.81
CA ALA A 559 -27.41 41.75 -9.92
C ALA A 559 -26.61 40.49 -9.50
N SER A 560 -25.60 40.68 -8.66
CA SER A 560 -24.78 39.57 -8.15
C SER A 560 -25.58 38.64 -7.22
N LEU A 561 -26.38 39.17 -6.32
CA LEU A 561 -27.24 38.40 -5.42
C LEU A 561 -28.36 37.67 -6.18
N LEU A 562 -28.95 38.32 -7.18
CA LEU A 562 -30.00 37.74 -8.03
C LEU A 562 -29.41 36.59 -8.91
N THR A 563 -28.19 36.75 -9.42
CA THR A 563 -27.50 35.73 -10.17
C THR A 563 -27.21 34.50 -9.28
N SER A 564 -26.77 34.70 -8.04
CA SER A 564 -26.57 33.64 -7.08
C SER A 564 -27.84 32.86 -6.75
N LYS A 565 -28.98 33.59 -6.53
CA LYS A 565 -30.30 32.97 -6.34
C LYS A 565 -30.76 32.20 -7.57
N MET A 566 -30.56 32.74 -8.78
CA MET A 566 -30.82 32.03 -10.04
C MET A 566 -30.01 30.73 -10.15
N ASN A 567 -28.72 30.76 -9.82
CA ASN A 567 -27.86 29.59 -9.87
C ASN A 567 -28.31 28.54 -8.84
N ALA A 568 -28.74 28.94 -7.66
CA ALA A 568 -29.27 28.01 -6.66
C ALA A 568 -30.59 27.35 -7.11
N GLU A 569 -31.54 28.12 -7.70
CA GLU A 569 -32.76 27.54 -8.27
C GLU A 569 -32.49 26.65 -9.47
N LYS A 570 -31.50 26.99 -10.31
CA LYS A 570 -31.05 26.11 -11.41
C LYS A 570 -30.43 24.80 -10.91
N LEU A 571 -29.62 24.88 -9.86
CA LEU A 571 -29.05 23.68 -9.24
C LEU A 571 -30.13 22.75 -8.67
N GLU A 572 -31.20 23.36 -8.08
CA GLU A 572 -32.35 22.60 -7.57
C GLU A 572 -33.15 21.92 -8.69
N ALA A 573 -33.28 22.57 -9.84
CA ALA A 573 -33.97 22.05 -11.03
C ALA A 573 -33.10 21.13 -11.88
N SER A 574 -31.78 21.10 -11.64
CA SER A 574 -30.82 20.24 -12.40
C SER A 574 -31.04 18.76 -12.14
N TYR A 575 -30.41 17.92 -12.98
CA TYR A 575 -30.40 16.48 -12.75
C TYR A 575 -29.78 16.09 -11.41
N ALA A 576 -28.76 16.83 -10.93
CA ALA A 576 -28.19 16.64 -9.59
C ALA A 576 -29.23 16.96 -8.50
N GLY A 577 -30.00 18.05 -8.66
CA GLY A 577 -31.11 18.42 -7.77
C GLY A 577 -32.22 17.36 -7.73
N GLN A 578 -32.62 16.86 -8.90
CA GLN A 578 -33.62 15.80 -9.00
C GLN A 578 -33.12 14.49 -8.34
N LEU A 579 -31.84 14.16 -8.50
CA LEU A 579 -31.24 13.03 -7.83
C LEU A 579 -31.21 13.22 -6.30
N GLY A 580 -30.95 14.44 -5.82
CA GLY A 580 -31.04 14.79 -4.40
C GLY A 580 -32.45 14.59 -3.84
N LYS A 581 -33.46 15.07 -4.56
CA LYS A 581 -34.88 14.89 -4.20
C LYS A 581 -35.32 13.40 -4.27
N PHE A 582 -34.79 12.63 -5.22
CA PHE A 582 -35.04 11.20 -5.31
C PHE A 582 -34.46 10.44 -4.10
N ILE A 583 -33.30 10.84 -3.60
CA ILE A 583 -32.63 10.22 -2.45
C ILE A 583 -33.23 10.70 -1.13
N GLU A 584 -33.84 11.89 -1.09
CA GLU A 584 -34.38 12.52 0.14
C GLU A 584 -35.21 11.58 1.02
N PRO A 585 -36.15 10.76 0.50
CA PRO A 585 -36.93 9.84 1.34
C PRO A 585 -36.06 8.85 2.11
N ALA A 586 -34.93 8.45 1.54
CA ALA A 586 -34.01 7.50 2.16
C ALA A 586 -33.11 8.17 3.23
N ILE A 587 -32.79 9.46 3.09
CA ILE A 587 -31.92 10.20 4.02
C ILE A 587 -32.69 11.04 5.05
N ARG A 588 -33.98 11.26 4.85
CA ARG A 588 -34.88 11.99 5.77
C ARG A 588 -34.87 11.40 7.19
N PRO A 589 -34.83 10.08 7.41
CA PRO A 589 -34.73 9.50 8.74
C PRO A 589 -33.46 9.88 9.52
N LEU A 590 -32.42 10.40 8.83
CA LEU A 590 -31.19 10.91 9.43
C LEU A 590 -31.26 12.41 9.73
N GLY A 591 -32.42 13.06 9.44
CA GLY A 591 -32.60 14.51 9.56
C GLY A 591 -32.08 15.32 8.36
N TYR A 592 -31.82 14.67 7.20
CA TYR A 592 -31.24 15.30 6.02
C TYR A 592 -32.33 15.68 5.02
N ASP A 593 -32.20 16.86 4.43
CA ASP A 593 -33.00 17.33 3.31
C ASP A 593 -32.34 17.03 1.95
N TRP A 594 -33.05 17.35 0.87
CA TRP A 594 -32.53 17.17 -0.49
C TRP A 594 -31.24 17.97 -0.76
N LYS A 595 -31.03 19.10 -0.09
CA LYS A 595 -29.84 19.95 -0.23
C LYS A 595 -28.61 19.23 0.31
N ILE A 596 -28.73 18.63 1.50
CA ILE A 596 -27.70 17.73 2.06
C ILE A 596 -27.53 16.53 1.15
N GLY A 597 -28.62 15.99 0.56
CA GLY A 597 -28.58 14.89 -0.41
C GLY A 597 -27.72 15.20 -1.64
N ILE A 598 -27.89 16.37 -2.26
CA ILE A 598 -27.02 16.81 -3.37
C ILE A 598 -25.56 16.89 -2.92
N ALA A 599 -25.31 17.52 -1.76
CA ALA A 599 -23.94 17.66 -1.25
C ALA A 599 -23.28 16.32 -0.94
N LEU A 600 -24.04 15.33 -0.47
CA LEU A 600 -23.54 13.96 -0.30
C LEU A 600 -23.18 13.29 -1.63
N VAL A 601 -24.01 13.48 -2.67
CA VAL A 601 -23.75 12.95 -4.01
C VAL A 601 -22.52 13.59 -4.64
N THR A 602 -22.43 14.92 -4.59
CA THR A 602 -21.29 15.65 -5.16
C THR A 602 -19.99 15.37 -4.40
N SER A 603 -20.06 15.20 -3.08
CA SER A 603 -18.90 14.86 -2.25
C SER A 603 -18.35 13.44 -2.49
N PHE A 604 -19.06 12.60 -3.24
CA PHE A 604 -18.56 11.31 -3.63
C PHE A 604 -17.36 11.40 -4.59
N ALA A 605 -17.26 12.46 -5.39
CA ALA A 605 -16.08 12.73 -6.20
C ALA A 605 -14.86 13.03 -5.32
N ALA A 606 -15.03 14.02 -4.44
CA ALA A 606 -14.03 14.44 -3.47
C ALA A 606 -14.77 15.07 -2.27
N ARG A 607 -14.34 14.73 -1.05
CA ARG A 607 -15.06 15.07 0.18
C ARG A 607 -15.21 16.56 0.44
N GLU A 608 -14.20 17.33 0.10
CA GLU A 608 -14.15 18.79 0.23
C GLU A 608 -15.19 19.51 -0.64
N VAL A 609 -15.66 18.88 -1.73
CA VAL A 609 -16.71 19.42 -2.60
C VAL A 609 -18.03 19.65 -1.83
N PHE A 610 -18.23 18.98 -0.70
CA PHE A 610 -19.37 19.25 0.19
C PHE A 610 -19.48 20.72 0.58
N VAL A 611 -18.37 21.32 1.02
CA VAL A 611 -18.34 22.73 1.46
C VAL A 611 -18.67 23.66 0.29
N GLY A 612 -18.07 23.44 -0.88
CA GLY A 612 -18.35 24.20 -2.09
C GLY A 612 -19.80 24.06 -2.57
N THR A 613 -20.37 22.84 -2.50
CA THR A 613 -21.78 22.61 -2.85
C THR A 613 -22.72 23.33 -1.88
N MET A 614 -22.43 23.29 -0.58
CA MET A 614 -23.20 24.03 0.42
C MET A 614 -23.13 25.56 0.20
N SER A 615 -21.93 26.06 -0.10
CA SER A 615 -21.76 27.50 -0.46
C SER A 615 -22.62 27.88 -1.65
N THR A 616 -22.66 27.09 -2.69
CA THR A 616 -23.47 27.34 -3.90
C THR A 616 -24.98 27.29 -3.59
N ILE A 617 -25.44 26.25 -2.85
CA ILE A 617 -26.86 26.06 -2.53
C ILE A 617 -27.41 27.21 -1.68
N TYR A 618 -26.61 27.69 -0.72
CA TYR A 618 -27.02 28.79 0.16
C TYR A 618 -26.72 30.19 -0.42
N SER A 619 -26.35 30.25 -1.71
CA SER A 619 -26.15 31.49 -2.47
C SER A 619 -25.13 32.45 -1.84
N VAL A 620 -24.04 31.91 -1.33
CA VAL A 620 -22.96 32.72 -0.79
C VAL A 620 -22.04 33.15 -1.92
N GLN A 621 -21.89 34.45 -2.14
CA GLN A 621 -20.91 35.01 -3.09
C GLN A 621 -19.55 35.14 -2.41
N GLY A 622 -18.53 34.74 -3.15
CA GLY A 622 -17.14 34.86 -2.71
C GLY A 622 -16.50 33.50 -2.48
N ASP A 623 -15.17 33.48 -2.52
CA ASP A 623 -14.34 32.31 -2.36
C ASP A 623 -14.72 31.48 -1.13
N ALA A 624 -14.46 30.20 -1.20
CA ALA A 624 -14.64 29.25 -0.09
C ALA A 624 -13.90 29.66 1.22
N GLU A 625 -13.13 30.73 1.18
CA GLU A 625 -12.45 31.35 2.32
C GLU A 625 -13.39 32.06 3.31
N HIS A 626 -14.63 32.39 2.91
CA HIS A 626 -15.61 32.99 3.84
C HIS A 626 -16.54 31.95 4.48
N LEU A 627 -15.95 30.96 5.17
CA LEU A 627 -16.65 29.94 5.96
C LEU A 627 -17.67 30.58 6.94
N ASP A 628 -17.41 31.76 7.44
CA ASP A 628 -18.31 32.49 8.36
C ASP A 628 -19.65 32.88 7.70
N THR A 629 -19.62 33.30 6.44
CA THR A 629 -20.84 33.67 5.69
C THR A 629 -21.68 32.44 5.32
N VAL A 630 -21.04 31.34 4.93
CA VAL A 630 -21.70 30.03 4.68
C VAL A 630 -22.33 29.54 5.98
N ARG A 631 -21.60 29.63 7.08
CA ARG A 631 -22.06 29.24 8.41
C ARG A 631 -23.31 30.00 8.85
N GLU A 632 -23.31 31.31 8.73
CA GLU A 632 -24.49 32.15 9.10
C GLU A 632 -25.73 31.73 8.32
N LYS A 633 -25.62 31.57 7.01
CA LYS A 633 -26.71 31.13 6.13
C LYS A 633 -27.21 29.73 6.44
N MET A 634 -26.31 28.81 6.79
CA MET A 634 -26.70 27.46 7.19
C MET A 634 -27.40 27.45 8.56
N LEU A 635 -27.04 28.32 9.50
CA LEU A 635 -27.71 28.45 10.79
C LEU A 635 -29.14 28.98 10.66
N GLU A 636 -29.42 29.84 9.68
CA GLU A 636 -30.74 30.37 9.41
C GLU A 636 -31.63 29.46 8.56
N ALA A 637 -31.02 28.41 7.96
CA ALA A 637 -31.72 27.52 7.04
C ALA A 637 -32.83 26.73 7.72
N ARG A 638 -34.04 26.81 7.13
CA ARG A 638 -35.23 26.08 7.58
C ARG A 638 -35.64 25.04 6.56
N ASN A 639 -36.10 23.92 7.03
CA ASN A 639 -36.69 22.89 6.20
C ASN A 639 -38.01 23.40 5.60
N PRO A 640 -38.16 23.43 4.28
CA PRO A 640 -39.37 23.98 3.63
C PRO A 640 -40.64 23.19 3.96
N THR A 641 -40.54 21.96 4.41
CA THR A 641 -41.69 21.08 4.73
C THR A 641 -42.12 21.18 6.20
N THR A 642 -41.16 21.30 7.15
CA THR A 642 -41.44 21.31 8.59
C THR A 642 -41.34 22.69 9.23
N GLY A 643 -40.72 23.67 8.56
CA GLY A 643 -40.45 25.01 9.10
C GLY A 643 -39.36 25.06 10.19
N GLU A 644 -38.81 23.91 10.60
CA GLU A 644 -37.78 23.78 11.62
C GLU A 644 -36.40 24.06 11.05
N LEU A 645 -35.41 24.33 11.91
CA LEU A 645 -34.03 24.52 11.49
C LEU A 645 -33.48 23.21 10.86
N THR A 646 -32.89 23.34 9.68
CA THR A 646 -32.30 22.19 8.98
C THR A 646 -31.07 21.65 9.72
N PHE A 647 -30.21 22.53 10.23
CA PHE A 647 -28.95 22.15 10.91
C PHE A 647 -29.15 22.22 12.44
N THR A 648 -29.94 21.29 12.96
CA THR A 648 -30.03 21.06 14.41
C THR A 648 -28.78 20.37 14.94
N PHE A 649 -28.58 20.38 16.26
CA PHE A 649 -27.50 19.63 16.89
C PHE A 649 -27.51 18.14 16.50
N ALA A 650 -28.72 17.54 16.48
CA ALA A 650 -28.91 16.14 16.09
C ALA A 650 -28.52 15.90 14.61
N THR A 651 -28.98 16.77 13.69
CA THR A 651 -28.68 16.65 12.26
C THR A 651 -27.17 16.79 12.00
N VAL A 652 -26.50 17.75 12.63
CA VAL A 652 -25.08 18.00 12.41
C VAL A 652 -24.23 16.86 12.98
N MET A 653 -24.55 16.35 14.18
CA MET A 653 -23.85 15.21 14.77
C MET A 653 -24.06 13.95 13.93
N SER A 654 -25.27 13.69 13.46
CA SER A 654 -25.58 12.61 12.53
C SER A 654 -24.72 12.70 11.24
N LEU A 655 -24.64 13.91 10.65
CA LEU A 655 -23.87 14.15 9.43
C LEU A 655 -22.36 13.97 9.65
N MET A 656 -21.82 14.39 10.77
CA MET A 656 -20.42 14.15 11.14
C MET A 656 -20.11 12.65 11.25
N ILE A 657 -20.99 11.88 11.89
CA ILE A 657 -20.86 10.43 12.01
C ILE A 657 -21.00 9.74 10.65
N PHE A 658 -21.91 10.19 9.80
CA PHE A 658 -22.02 9.71 8.43
C PHE A 658 -20.71 9.91 7.66
N TYR A 659 -20.13 11.12 7.70
CA TYR A 659 -18.84 11.43 7.08
C TYR A 659 -17.67 10.67 7.69
N ALA A 660 -17.74 10.28 8.97
CA ALA A 660 -16.70 9.48 9.61
C ALA A 660 -16.63 8.06 9.04
N PHE A 661 -17.76 7.47 8.67
CA PHE A 661 -17.82 6.07 8.27
C PHE A 661 -18.02 5.84 6.77
N ALA A 662 -18.70 6.78 6.06
CA ALA A 662 -18.98 6.61 4.65
C ALA A 662 -17.71 6.62 3.80
N MET A 663 -17.70 5.76 2.77
CA MET A 663 -16.66 5.76 1.75
C MET A 663 -17.00 6.78 0.65
N GLN A 664 -16.78 8.05 0.95
CA GLN A 664 -17.08 9.16 0.02
C GLN A 664 -15.80 9.63 -0.69
N CYS A 665 -15.20 8.79 -1.53
CA CYS A 665 -14.04 9.16 -2.33
C CYS A 665 -13.88 8.19 -3.49
N MET A 666 -14.12 8.66 -4.71
CA MET A 666 -14.02 7.84 -5.92
C MET A 666 -12.59 7.38 -6.17
N SER A 667 -11.59 8.19 -5.79
CA SER A 667 -10.17 7.80 -5.87
C SER A 667 -9.85 6.58 -5.00
N THR A 668 -10.46 6.50 -3.80
CA THR A 668 -10.32 5.31 -2.92
C THR A 668 -10.93 4.09 -3.58
N PHE A 669 -12.12 4.20 -4.16
CA PHE A 669 -12.77 3.12 -4.90
C PHE A 669 -11.90 2.61 -6.04
N ALA A 670 -11.35 3.52 -6.86
CA ALA A 670 -10.47 3.18 -7.99
C ALA A 670 -9.19 2.45 -7.56
N VAL A 671 -8.57 2.89 -6.46
CA VAL A 671 -7.35 2.25 -5.95
C VAL A 671 -7.66 0.87 -5.36
N VAL A 672 -8.77 0.71 -4.63
CA VAL A 672 -9.19 -0.63 -4.13
C VAL A 672 -9.48 -1.57 -5.30
N TYR A 673 -10.16 -1.11 -6.35
CA TYR A 673 -10.37 -1.88 -7.59
C TYR A 673 -9.06 -2.43 -8.15
N ARG A 674 -8.05 -1.59 -8.24
CA ARG A 674 -6.74 -1.96 -8.76
C ARG A 674 -6.00 -2.92 -7.83
N GLU A 675 -5.98 -2.65 -6.52
CA GLU A 675 -5.25 -3.47 -5.55
C GLU A 675 -5.88 -4.86 -5.34
N THR A 676 -7.17 -4.99 -5.65
CA THR A 676 -7.90 -6.27 -5.54
C THR A 676 -8.19 -6.93 -6.89
N ASN A 677 -7.75 -6.33 -8.01
CA ASN A 677 -7.93 -6.82 -9.39
C ASN A 677 -9.39 -7.19 -9.72
N GLY A 678 -10.36 -6.42 -9.23
CA GLY A 678 -11.76 -6.69 -9.53
C GLY A 678 -12.77 -5.78 -8.83
N LEU A 679 -13.98 -5.68 -9.37
CA LEU A 679 -15.06 -4.84 -8.83
C LEU A 679 -15.70 -5.40 -7.54
N LYS A 680 -15.53 -6.68 -7.25
CA LYS A 680 -16.20 -7.34 -6.11
C LYS A 680 -15.88 -6.64 -4.79
N TRP A 681 -14.61 -6.45 -4.48
CA TRP A 681 -14.17 -5.92 -3.19
C TRP A 681 -14.46 -4.43 -3.02
N PRO A 682 -14.21 -3.55 -4.02
CA PRO A 682 -14.62 -2.13 -3.92
C PRO A 682 -16.11 -1.95 -3.69
N LEU A 683 -16.95 -2.74 -4.39
CA LEU A 683 -18.41 -2.69 -4.20
C LEU A 683 -18.83 -3.15 -2.81
N ILE A 684 -18.30 -4.29 -2.33
CA ILE A 684 -18.56 -4.75 -0.97
C ILE A 684 -18.16 -3.68 0.06
N GLN A 685 -16.99 -3.06 -0.11
CA GLN A 685 -16.52 -2.01 0.78
C GLN A 685 -17.42 -0.77 0.74
N LEU A 686 -17.80 -0.32 -0.45
CA LEU A 686 -18.71 0.83 -0.63
C LEU A 686 -20.04 0.58 0.08
N PHE A 687 -20.69 -0.55 -0.18
CA PHE A 687 -21.98 -0.87 0.42
C PHE A 687 -21.89 -1.08 1.93
N THR A 688 -20.91 -1.81 2.42
CA THR A 688 -20.74 -2.04 3.87
C THR A 688 -20.45 -0.76 4.63
N MET A 689 -19.53 0.09 4.13
CA MET A 689 -19.21 1.35 4.77
C MET A 689 -20.39 2.33 4.73
N THR A 690 -21.13 2.40 3.62
CA THR A 690 -22.32 3.24 3.51
C THR A 690 -23.42 2.75 4.45
N ALA A 691 -23.63 1.44 4.57
CA ALA A 691 -24.60 0.86 5.50
C ALA A 691 -24.23 1.16 6.96
N ILE A 692 -22.96 0.98 7.34
CA ILE A 692 -22.47 1.32 8.68
C ILE A 692 -22.66 2.82 8.98
N ALA A 693 -22.31 3.68 8.01
CA ALA A 693 -22.47 5.12 8.12
C ALA A 693 -23.95 5.51 8.32
N TYR A 694 -24.84 4.90 7.54
CA TYR A 694 -26.28 5.14 7.62
C TYR A 694 -26.83 4.70 8.99
N ILE A 695 -26.54 3.48 9.43
CA ILE A 695 -27.04 2.94 10.71
C ILE A 695 -26.52 3.76 11.89
N ALA A 696 -25.22 4.10 11.88
CA ALA A 696 -24.62 4.91 12.94
C ALA A 696 -25.19 6.34 12.98
N ALA A 697 -25.34 6.99 11.82
CA ALA A 697 -25.91 8.31 11.70
C ALA A 697 -27.40 8.33 12.12
N PHE A 698 -28.17 7.31 11.72
CA PHE A 698 -29.56 7.14 12.14
C PHE A 698 -29.65 6.98 13.66
N GLY A 699 -28.84 6.12 14.26
CA GLY A 699 -28.82 5.94 15.71
C GLY A 699 -28.50 7.23 16.46
N VAL A 700 -27.50 8.00 15.99
CA VAL A 700 -27.13 9.28 16.59
C VAL A 700 -28.25 10.31 16.45
N TYR A 701 -28.89 10.38 15.27
CA TYR A 701 -30.00 11.30 15.04
C TYR A 701 -31.16 10.99 16.00
N GLN A 702 -31.59 9.72 16.10
CA GLN A 702 -32.70 9.31 16.95
C GLN A 702 -32.43 9.46 18.47
N LEU A 703 -31.17 9.42 18.87
CA LEU A 703 -30.77 9.61 20.27
C LEU A 703 -30.72 11.10 20.67
N LEU A 704 -30.50 12.00 19.71
CA LEU A 704 -30.30 13.43 19.96
C LEU A 704 -31.49 14.31 19.50
N SER A 705 -32.42 13.78 18.72
CA SER A 705 -33.68 14.40 18.33
C SER A 705 -34.75 14.14 19.40
#